data_ea5bec9d44a946bd80abba3e107374a5
#
_entry.id   ea5bec9d44a946bd80abba3e107374a5
#
_cell.length_a   1.000
_cell.length_b   1.000
_cell.length_c   1.000
_cell.angle_alpha   90.00
_cell.angle_beta   90.00
_cell.angle_gamma   90.00
#
_symmetry.space_group_name_H-M   'P 1'
#
loop_
_entity.id
_entity.type
_entity.pdbx_description
1 polymer ?
#
loop_
_entity_poly.entity_id
_entity_poly.type
_entity_poly.pdbx_seq_one_letter_code
_entity_poly.pdbx_strand_id
1 'polypeptide(L)'
;MENTVKKEYRLENLSCANCAMKFENNIKSLPDVEDAIVNFGASKVAVIGNVTIDDIEKAGAFDGIKVAPAKQRKEEKVPFFKRKENVVTVISFVFLVIGIITSFVYEETHPAAIGLFVLSIAVGGYEMFKSGLMNLSRFYFDMKTLMTIAIIGAAIIGEWREGAVVVFLFAVSEALEAYSMNKARQSISQLMDIAPSTATIRRGDKLVEVDTEFIQINDLLIVKPGQKIAMDGIVLKGTSAVNQASITGESVPVIKTIGDEVFAGTLNEEGSLEIQVTKRVEDTTIAKIIHLVEEAQAEKAPSQKFVDKFAKYYTPVIIAIAFLVAIVPPLLGADWQTWIYQGLAVLVVGCPCALVVSTPVAIVTAIGNAAKQGVLIKGGIHLEEIGRIQAIAFDKTGTLTKGYPEVTAVDSESKKDLIQKVMSIETYSQHPLGQAVVKYGAKEHIHAVEVEEFQSITGKGAEGVIDGKKWSVGSVSWITSISTISTEVIERVEQLQTEGNTVMLAAEDGQYKGFIAVADPIRKTSTVVLQDLKKAGIKHTVMLTGDDARTANAIAAKLGMTDVEAGLMPEQKLNAIKVLKEKYGAVAMVGDGVNDAPALAASTVGIAMGGAGTDAALETADVALMADDLEKLPYTIRLSRKALHIIKENIMFALGLKIIALLLIIPGWLTLWIAIFADMGATLLVVLNSLRLLKINK
;
A
#
# COMPACT_ATOMS: atom_id res chain seq x y z
N MET A 1 -11.94 -32.52 12.17
CA MET A 1 -11.46 -31.14 12.28
C MET A 1 -12.50 -30.28 11.59
N GLU A 2 -13.38 -29.65 12.35
CA GLU A 2 -14.36 -28.70 11.80
C GLU A 2 -13.59 -27.55 11.14
N ASN A 3 -14.01 -27.18 9.95
CA ASN A 3 -13.49 -26.03 9.24
C ASN A 3 -13.79 -24.78 10.08
N THR A 4 -12.82 -24.30 10.82
CA THR A 4 -12.91 -23.03 11.54
C THR A 4 -12.91 -21.90 10.49
N VAL A 5 -14.09 -21.34 10.24
CA VAL A 5 -14.30 -20.30 9.21
C VAL A 5 -13.84 -18.97 9.79
N LYS A 6 -12.85 -18.34 9.13
CA LYS A 6 -12.48 -16.95 9.39
C LYS A 6 -13.69 -16.07 9.05
N LYS A 7 -14.23 -15.33 10.02
CA LYS A 7 -15.32 -14.38 9.84
C LYS A 7 -14.83 -12.97 10.00
N GLU A 8 -15.20 -12.08 9.08
CA GLU A 8 -14.85 -10.66 9.14
C GLU A 8 -16.04 -9.81 9.49
N TYR A 9 -15.81 -8.82 10.37
CA TYR A 9 -16.81 -7.87 10.81
C TYR A 9 -16.27 -6.45 10.71
N ARG A 10 -17.15 -5.50 10.44
CA ARG A 10 -16.84 -4.08 10.45
C ARG A 10 -16.99 -3.53 11.87
N LEU A 11 -16.10 -2.61 12.22
CA LEU A 11 -16.09 -1.95 13.53
C LEU A 11 -16.53 -0.49 13.40
N GLU A 12 -17.44 -0.07 14.23
CA GLU A 12 -17.83 1.33 14.39
C GLU A 12 -17.33 1.83 15.76
N ASN A 13 -17.01 3.12 15.85
CA ASN A 13 -16.51 3.79 17.06
C ASN A 13 -15.14 3.28 17.58
N LEU A 14 -14.32 2.69 16.72
CA LEU A 14 -12.95 2.34 17.10
C LEU A 14 -12.08 3.59 17.15
N SER A 15 -11.89 4.14 18.36
CA SER A 15 -11.38 5.48 18.59
C SER A 15 -9.84 5.59 18.48
N CYS A 16 -9.09 4.56 18.91
CA CYS A 16 -7.64 4.64 18.99
C CYS A 16 -6.94 3.29 18.74
N ALA A 17 -5.63 3.34 18.35
CA ALA A 17 -4.84 2.13 18.11
C ALA A 17 -4.69 1.25 19.37
N ASN A 18 -4.58 1.86 20.56
CA ASN A 18 -4.57 1.14 21.82
C ASN A 18 -5.91 0.47 22.13
N CYS A 19 -7.02 1.13 21.77
CA CYS A 19 -8.35 0.56 21.89
C CYS A 19 -8.50 -0.66 21.00
N ALA A 20 -7.98 -0.61 19.78
CA ALA A 20 -7.95 -1.74 18.84
C ALA A 20 -7.17 -2.93 19.42
N MET A 21 -5.98 -2.69 19.94
CA MET A 21 -5.14 -3.74 20.54
C MET A 21 -5.80 -4.37 21.76
N LYS A 22 -6.43 -3.55 22.61
CA LYS A 22 -7.18 -4.04 23.78
C LYS A 22 -8.39 -4.85 23.35
N PHE A 23 -9.12 -4.39 22.37
CA PHE A 23 -10.27 -5.09 21.79
C PHE A 23 -9.87 -6.44 21.22
N GLU A 24 -8.76 -6.50 20.46
CA GLU A 24 -8.19 -7.75 19.94
C GLU A 24 -7.87 -8.74 21.06
N ASN A 25 -7.18 -8.29 22.12
CA ASN A 25 -6.84 -9.13 23.26
C ASN A 25 -8.08 -9.61 24.02
N ASN A 26 -9.11 -8.77 24.16
CA ASN A 26 -10.37 -9.16 24.79
C ASN A 26 -11.09 -10.23 23.96
N ILE A 27 -11.11 -10.12 22.63
CA ILE A 27 -11.71 -11.13 21.75
C ILE A 27 -10.92 -12.45 21.84
N LYS A 28 -9.57 -12.41 21.80
CA LYS A 28 -8.72 -13.59 21.95
C LYS A 28 -8.91 -14.31 23.30
N SER A 29 -9.42 -13.61 24.31
CA SER A 29 -9.73 -14.19 25.62
C SER A 29 -11.12 -14.81 25.73
N LEU A 30 -11.96 -14.68 24.70
CA LEU A 30 -13.30 -15.30 24.69
C LEU A 30 -13.18 -16.82 24.52
N PRO A 31 -14.04 -17.61 25.18
CA PRO A 31 -14.15 -19.03 24.89
C PRO A 31 -14.56 -19.22 23.42
N ASP A 32 -14.04 -20.26 22.77
CA ASP A 32 -14.30 -20.61 21.37
C ASP A 32 -13.68 -19.69 20.31
N VAL A 33 -12.76 -18.80 20.69
CA VAL A 33 -11.89 -18.02 19.76
C VAL A 33 -10.51 -18.63 19.71
N GLU A 34 -10.06 -19.01 18.52
CA GLU A 34 -8.69 -19.49 18.28
C GLU A 34 -7.73 -18.32 18.06
N ASP A 35 -8.16 -17.35 17.24
CA ASP A 35 -7.41 -16.11 16.99
C ASP A 35 -8.33 -14.96 16.56
N ALA A 36 -7.89 -13.73 16.77
CA ALA A 36 -8.55 -12.54 16.32
C ALA A 36 -7.53 -11.48 15.91
N ILE A 37 -7.76 -10.79 14.82
CA ILE A 37 -6.92 -9.70 14.33
C ILE A 37 -7.78 -8.47 14.11
N VAL A 38 -7.49 -7.39 14.82
CA VAL A 38 -8.17 -6.10 14.65
C VAL A 38 -7.36 -5.21 13.71
N ASN A 39 -7.90 -4.97 12.54
CA ASN A 39 -7.38 -3.98 11.62
C ASN A 39 -7.90 -2.58 11.99
N PHE A 40 -7.10 -1.84 12.75
CA PHE A 40 -7.44 -0.48 13.16
C PHE A 40 -7.60 0.47 11.96
N GLY A 41 -6.74 0.34 10.94
CA GLY A 41 -6.76 1.17 9.73
C GLY A 41 -8.05 1.00 8.93
N ALA A 42 -8.48 -0.24 8.70
CA ALA A 42 -9.69 -0.57 7.95
C ALA A 42 -10.97 -0.58 8.82
N SER A 43 -10.85 -0.40 10.14
CA SER A 43 -11.97 -0.56 11.09
C SER A 43 -12.68 -1.91 10.93
N LYS A 44 -11.92 -3.00 10.84
CA LYS A 44 -12.41 -4.38 10.70
C LYS A 44 -11.82 -5.29 11.78
N VAL A 45 -12.52 -6.37 12.10
CA VAL A 45 -11.97 -7.47 12.89
C VAL A 45 -12.21 -8.78 12.16
N ALA A 46 -11.16 -9.58 12.06
CA ALA A 46 -11.20 -10.95 11.60
C ALA A 46 -11.12 -11.86 12.83
N VAL A 47 -12.08 -12.76 13.00
CA VAL A 47 -12.14 -13.72 14.11
C VAL A 47 -12.14 -15.14 13.56
N ILE A 48 -11.28 -15.98 14.10
CA ILE A 48 -11.23 -17.42 13.83
C ILE A 48 -11.83 -18.12 15.06
N GLY A 49 -13.02 -18.68 14.88
CA GLY A 49 -13.76 -19.33 15.98
C GLY A 49 -15.28 -19.20 15.80
N ASN A 50 -15.99 -19.73 16.77
CA ASN A 50 -17.46 -19.71 16.75
C ASN A 50 -18.01 -18.72 17.79
N VAL A 51 -18.01 -17.42 17.41
CA VAL A 51 -18.44 -16.30 18.28
C VAL A 51 -19.61 -15.58 17.66
N THR A 52 -20.50 -15.06 18.49
CA THR A 52 -21.61 -14.20 18.06
C THR A 52 -21.20 -12.73 18.00
N ILE A 53 -21.90 -11.92 17.20
CA ILE A 53 -21.66 -10.46 17.13
C ILE A 53 -21.81 -9.82 18.52
N ASP A 54 -22.78 -10.29 19.33
CA ASP A 54 -23.04 -9.79 20.68
C ASP A 54 -21.86 -10.04 21.63
N ASP A 55 -21.18 -11.17 21.52
CA ASP A 55 -20.01 -11.47 22.35
C ASP A 55 -18.81 -10.62 21.94
N ILE A 56 -18.65 -10.36 20.63
CA ILE A 56 -17.62 -9.45 20.13
C ILE A 56 -17.90 -8.01 20.58
N GLU A 57 -19.16 -7.54 20.52
CA GLU A 57 -19.54 -6.21 21.02
C GLU A 57 -19.31 -6.06 22.54
N LYS A 58 -19.63 -7.10 23.33
CA LYS A 58 -19.32 -7.11 24.77
C LYS A 58 -17.83 -6.98 25.05
N ALA A 59 -16.98 -7.63 24.24
CA ALA A 59 -15.52 -7.46 24.35
C ALA A 59 -15.07 -6.03 24.04
N GLY A 60 -15.83 -5.28 23.23
CA GLY A 60 -15.61 -3.88 22.86
C GLY A 60 -16.35 -2.85 23.71
N ALA A 61 -17.13 -3.28 24.71
CA ALA A 61 -17.99 -2.40 25.52
C ALA A 61 -17.23 -1.30 26.29
N PHE A 62 -15.93 -1.48 26.52
CA PHE A 62 -15.05 -0.50 27.22
C PHE A 62 -14.85 0.80 26.42
N ASP A 63 -15.00 0.77 25.09
CA ASP A 63 -14.82 1.93 24.20
C ASP A 63 -16.08 2.17 23.33
N GLY A 64 -17.19 1.46 23.61
CA GLY A 64 -18.44 1.59 22.86
C GLY A 64 -18.36 1.08 21.44
N ILE A 65 -17.44 0.14 21.16
CA ILE A 65 -17.23 -0.45 19.84
C ILE A 65 -18.48 -1.23 19.46
N LYS A 66 -19.04 -0.92 18.27
CA LYS A 66 -20.13 -1.66 17.65
C LYS A 66 -19.62 -2.51 16.51
N VAL A 67 -20.27 -3.63 16.28
CA VAL A 67 -19.88 -4.64 15.30
C VAL A 67 -21.00 -4.83 14.30
N ALA A 68 -20.69 -4.63 13.01
CA ALA A 68 -21.64 -4.86 11.91
C ALA A 68 -21.09 -5.94 10.96
N PRO A 69 -21.96 -6.68 10.24
CA PRO A 69 -21.53 -7.59 9.19
C PRO A 69 -20.71 -6.84 8.13
N ALA A 70 -19.63 -7.47 7.61
CA ALA A 70 -18.70 -6.84 6.68
C ALA A 70 -19.35 -6.25 5.41
N LYS A 71 -20.52 -6.79 5.00
CA LYS A 71 -21.26 -6.40 3.78
C LYS A 71 -22.21 -5.20 3.94
N GLN A 72 -22.45 -4.65 5.12
CA GLN A 72 -23.32 -3.48 5.24
C GLN A 72 -22.59 -2.19 4.89
N ARG A 73 -22.88 -1.64 3.70
CA ARG A 73 -22.52 -0.28 3.29
C ARG A 73 -23.48 0.72 3.94
N LYS A 74 -22.99 1.62 4.78
CA LYS A 74 -23.23 3.07 4.83
C LYS A 74 -22.76 3.63 6.15
N GLU A 75 -21.58 4.28 6.15
CA GLU A 75 -21.43 5.42 7.05
C GLU A 75 -22.17 6.60 6.40
N GLU A 76 -23.30 6.99 6.94
CA GLU A 76 -23.75 8.36 6.78
C GLU A 76 -22.66 9.27 7.31
N LYS A 77 -22.09 10.12 6.43
CA LYS A 77 -21.09 11.13 6.83
C LYS A 77 -21.76 12.10 7.80
N VAL A 78 -21.79 11.73 9.10
CA VAL A 78 -22.29 12.62 10.14
C VAL A 78 -21.34 13.85 10.17
N PRO A 79 -21.85 15.07 9.91
CA PRO A 79 -21.04 16.28 9.96
C PRO A 79 -20.31 16.39 11.30
N PHE A 80 -19.06 16.89 11.29
CA PHE A 80 -18.19 16.99 12.46
C PHE A 80 -18.91 17.55 13.70
N PHE A 81 -19.70 18.61 13.53
CA PHE A 81 -20.45 19.25 14.63
C PHE A 81 -21.71 18.47 15.11
N LYS A 82 -22.13 17.44 14.39
CA LYS A 82 -23.27 16.59 14.81
C LYS A 82 -22.84 15.31 15.51
N ARG A 83 -21.55 15.02 15.56
CA ARG A 83 -21.02 13.88 16.33
C ARG A 83 -21.27 14.13 17.81
N LYS A 84 -21.83 13.14 18.48
CA LYS A 84 -22.20 13.23 19.91
C LYS A 84 -21.03 13.65 20.80
N GLU A 85 -19.84 13.15 20.52
CA GLU A 85 -18.59 13.45 21.22
C GLU A 85 -18.22 14.95 21.11
N ASN A 86 -18.33 15.54 19.92
CA ASN A 86 -18.00 16.94 19.69
C ASN A 86 -19.02 17.89 20.34
N VAL A 87 -20.30 17.49 20.36
CA VAL A 87 -21.35 18.26 21.06
C VAL A 87 -21.07 18.29 22.56
N VAL A 88 -20.72 17.15 23.14
CA VAL A 88 -20.36 17.04 24.57
C VAL A 88 -19.12 17.91 24.89
N THR A 89 -18.11 17.90 24.04
CA THR A 89 -16.91 18.76 24.18
C THR A 89 -17.26 20.25 24.13
N VAL A 90 -18.18 20.68 23.25
CA VAL A 90 -18.65 22.06 23.17
C VAL A 90 -19.42 22.45 24.45
N ILE A 91 -20.28 21.58 24.96
CA ILE A 91 -21.03 21.85 26.21
C ILE A 91 -20.07 21.96 27.41
N SER A 92 -19.09 21.07 27.52
CA SER A 92 -18.04 21.12 28.52
C SER A 92 -17.25 22.44 28.43
N PHE A 93 -16.91 22.90 27.23
CA PHE A 93 -16.25 24.17 26.99
C PHE A 93 -17.08 25.37 27.51
N VAL A 94 -18.39 25.37 27.23
CA VAL A 94 -19.29 26.43 27.68
C VAL A 94 -19.29 26.51 29.21
N PHE A 95 -19.43 25.35 29.92
CA PHE A 95 -19.35 25.32 31.37
C PHE A 95 -17.99 25.79 31.90
N LEU A 96 -16.90 25.37 31.26
CA LEU A 96 -15.53 25.79 31.59
C LEU A 96 -15.38 27.30 31.47
N VAL A 97 -15.78 27.91 30.37
CA VAL A 97 -15.66 29.37 30.13
C VAL A 97 -16.51 30.17 31.15
N ILE A 98 -17.76 29.74 31.38
CA ILE A 98 -18.64 30.38 32.35
C ILE A 98 -18.03 30.24 33.76
N GLY A 99 -17.47 29.08 34.11
CA GLY A 99 -16.77 28.82 35.34
C GLY A 99 -15.56 29.74 35.53
N ILE A 100 -14.72 29.91 34.51
CA ILE A 100 -13.58 30.84 34.52
C ILE A 100 -14.05 32.29 34.69
N ILE A 101 -15.08 32.73 33.96
CA ILE A 101 -15.63 34.10 34.11
C ILE A 101 -16.15 34.29 35.52
N THR A 102 -16.88 33.32 36.09
CA THR A 102 -17.41 33.35 37.44
C THR A 102 -16.29 33.42 38.48
N SER A 103 -15.19 32.68 38.29
CA SER A 103 -14.03 32.72 39.19
C SER A 103 -13.28 34.06 39.19
N PHE A 104 -13.32 34.81 38.08
CA PHE A 104 -12.78 36.17 38.01
C PHE A 104 -13.67 37.21 38.72
N VAL A 105 -15.00 36.96 38.79
CA VAL A 105 -15.96 37.88 39.38
C VAL A 105 -16.13 37.66 40.90
N TYR A 106 -16.11 36.38 41.35
CA TYR A 106 -16.46 35.99 42.72
C TYR A 106 -15.35 35.26 43.50
N GLU A 107 -14.17 35.11 42.98
CA GLU A 107 -13.07 34.27 43.46
C GLU A 107 -13.20 32.79 43.02
N GLU A 108 -12.07 32.10 42.95
CA GLU A 108 -11.97 30.71 42.45
C GLU A 108 -12.63 29.70 43.39
N THR A 109 -12.66 29.98 44.66
CA THR A 109 -13.27 29.14 45.72
C THR A 109 -14.78 29.31 45.87
N HIS A 110 -15.40 30.21 45.09
CA HIS A 110 -16.83 30.43 45.16
C HIS A 110 -17.62 29.18 44.72
N PRO A 111 -18.65 28.73 45.49
CA PRO A 111 -19.39 27.50 45.18
C PRO A 111 -19.99 27.44 43.78
N ALA A 112 -20.40 28.58 43.21
CA ALA A 112 -20.93 28.63 41.85
C ALA A 112 -19.83 28.35 40.78
N ALA A 113 -18.60 28.86 40.98
CA ALA A 113 -17.48 28.57 40.07
C ALA A 113 -17.10 27.09 40.14
N ILE A 114 -16.96 26.55 41.37
CA ILE A 114 -16.69 25.11 41.58
C ILE A 114 -17.77 24.26 40.96
N GLY A 115 -19.07 24.60 41.13
CA GLY A 115 -20.18 23.88 40.53
C GLY A 115 -20.12 23.82 38.99
N LEU A 116 -19.72 24.91 38.34
CA LEU A 116 -19.53 24.97 36.89
C LEU A 116 -18.34 24.15 36.41
N PHE A 117 -17.22 24.14 37.16
CA PHE A 117 -16.06 23.29 36.85
C PHE A 117 -16.41 21.79 37.01
N VAL A 118 -17.15 21.43 38.08
CA VAL A 118 -17.64 20.06 38.27
C VAL A 118 -18.56 19.63 37.14
N LEU A 119 -19.47 20.50 36.66
CA LEU A 119 -20.32 20.21 35.50
C LEU A 119 -19.50 20.04 34.23
N SER A 120 -18.50 20.89 34.01
CA SER A 120 -17.58 20.76 32.90
C SER A 120 -16.85 19.39 32.91
N ILE A 121 -16.30 19.01 34.08
CA ILE A 121 -15.61 17.71 34.29
C ILE A 121 -16.58 16.55 34.11
N ALA A 122 -17.77 16.62 34.68
CA ALA A 122 -18.74 15.53 34.59
C ALA A 122 -19.25 15.29 33.14
N VAL A 123 -19.55 16.37 32.43
CA VAL A 123 -20.02 16.32 31.06
C VAL A 123 -18.89 15.88 30.10
N GLY A 124 -17.76 16.59 30.14
CA GLY A 124 -16.66 16.33 29.20
C GLY A 124 -15.88 15.04 29.50
N GLY A 125 -15.81 14.64 30.79
CA GLY A 125 -15.03 13.51 31.26
C GLY A 125 -15.79 12.18 31.36
N TYR A 126 -17.11 12.15 31.13
CA TYR A 126 -17.93 10.96 31.40
C TYR A 126 -17.39 9.66 30.78
N GLU A 127 -17.15 9.65 29.49
CA GLU A 127 -16.64 8.46 28.79
C GLU A 127 -15.19 8.12 29.22
N MET A 128 -14.37 9.13 29.46
CA MET A 128 -13.01 8.97 29.96
C MET A 128 -12.98 8.32 31.35
N PHE A 129 -13.81 8.84 32.30
CA PHE A 129 -13.90 8.28 33.66
C PHE A 129 -14.45 6.89 33.69
N LYS A 130 -15.50 6.60 32.88
CA LYS A 130 -16.08 5.27 32.74
C LYS A 130 -15.03 4.26 32.30
N SER A 131 -14.27 4.59 31.26
CA SER A 131 -13.22 3.73 30.73
C SER A 131 -12.02 3.64 31.67
N GLY A 132 -11.59 4.78 32.25
CA GLY A 132 -10.45 4.83 33.15
C GLY A 132 -10.66 4.05 34.45
N LEU A 133 -11.83 4.17 35.10
CA LEU A 133 -12.17 3.42 36.31
C LEU A 133 -12.31 1.92 36.03
N MET A 134 -12.90 1.54 34.88
CA MET A 134 -12.99 0.14 34.45
C MET A 134 -11.61 -0.46 34.18
N ASN A 135 -10.70 0.31 33.59
CA ASN A 135 -9.31 -0.11 33.36
C ASN A 135 -8.53 -0.23 34.66
N LEU A 136 -8.71 0.74 35.58
CA LEU A 136 -8.09 0.71 36.88
C LEU A 136 -8.50 -0.52 37.69
N SER A 137 -9.77 -0.90 37.67
CA SER A 137 -10.27 -2.12 38.33
C SER A 137 -9.63 -3.42 37.79
N ARG A 138 -9.07 -3.39 36.57
CA ARG A 138 -8.38 -4.51 35.92
C ARG A 138 -6.85 -4.38 35.97
N PHE A 139 -6.31 -3.40 36.70
CA PHE A 139 -4.88 -3.08 36.77
C PHE A 139 -4.28 -2.79 35.37
N TYR A 140 -5.07 -2.23 34.47
CA TYR A 140 -4.63 -1.85 33.12
C TYR A 140 -4.41 -0.33 33.09
N PHE A 141 -3.14 0.09 32.91
CA PHE A 141 -2.74 1.48 32.97
C PHE A 141 -2.58 2.04 31.55
N ASP A 142 -3.63 2.64 31.02
CA ASP A 142 -3.62 3.39 29.78
C ASP A 142 -3.76 4.90 30.01
N MET A 143 -3.81 5.66 28.92
CA MET A 143 -3.98 7.09 28.92
C MET A 143 -5.23 7.54 29.71
N LYS A 144 -6.38 6.88 29.50
CA LYS A 144 -7.65 7.22 30.17
C LYS A 144 -7.55 6.98 31.67
N THR A 145 -6.85 5.94 32.09
CA THR A 145 -6.58 5.63 33.50
C THR A 145 -5.70 6.71 34.17
N LEU A 146 -4.59 7.09 33.52
CA LEU A 146 -3.69 8.13 34.02
C LEU A 146 -4.41 9.48 34.20
N MET A 147 -5.17 9.91 33.20
CA MET A 147 -5.95 11.14 33.23
C MET A 147 -7.05 11.08 34.30
N THR A 148 -7.73 9.94 34.46
CA THR A 148 -8.73 9.74 35.51
C THR A 148 -8.12 9.94 36.89
N ILE A 149 -6.97 9.34 37.16
CA ILE A 149 -6.25 9.50 38.46
C ILE A 149 -5.84 10.97 38.65
N ALA A 150 -5.28 11.59 37.60
CA ALA A 150 -4.83 12.97 37.67
C ALA A 150 -5.97 13.95 37.98
N ILE A 151 -7.12 13.81 37.33
CA ILE A 151 -8.27 14.70 37.49
C ILE A 151 -8.96 14.49 38.87
N ILE A 152 -9.14 13.22 39.29
CA ILE A 152 -9.67 12.92 40.60
C ILE A 152 -8.72 13.47 41.70
N GLY A 153 -7.41 13.30 41.53
CA GLY A 153 -6.42 13.86 42.43
C GLY A 153 -6.47 15.40 42.49
N ALA A 154 -6.57 16.06 41.33
CA ALA A 154 -6.72 17.52 41.25
C ALA A 154 -8.00 17.99 41.98
N ALA A 155 -9.12 17.29 41.82
CA ALA A 155 -10.37 17.57 42.52
C ALA A 155 -10.22 17.42 44.05
N ILE A 156 -9.49 16.41 44.54
CA ILE A 156 -9.26 16.17 45.97
C ILE A 156 -8.42 17.29 46.61
N ILE A 157 -7.42 17.82 45.91
CA ILE A 157 -6.59 18.92 46.41
C ILE A 157 -7.20 20.31 46.19
N GLY A 158 -8.42 20.39 45.59
CA GLY A 158 -9.13 21.64 45.38
C GLY A 158 -8.87 22.36 44.05
N GLU A 159 -8.07 21.79 43.16
CA GLU A 159 -7.69 22.35 41.82
C GLU A 159 -8.75 22.06 40.74
N TRP A 160 -9.99 22.50 40.99
CA TRP A 160 -11.15 22.21 40.14
C TRP A 160 -11.04 22.83 38.74
N ARG A 161 -10.54 24.07 38.68
CA ARG A 161 -10.32 24.79 37.42
C ARG A 161 -9.35 24.03 36.51
N GLU A 162 -8.22 23.59 37.05
CA GLU A 162 -7.21 22.88 36.31
C GLU A 162 -7.72 21.51 35.86
N GLY A 163 -8.43 20.78 36.72
CA GLY A 163 -9.08 19.54 36.38
C GLY A 163 -10.06 19.70 35.23
N ALA A 164 -10.88 20.74 35.21
CA ALA A 164 -11.83 21.02 34.12
C ALA A 164 -11.13 21.34 32.81
N VAL A 165 -10.05 22.12 32.84
CA VAL A 165 -9.23 22.42 31.66
C VAL A 165 -8.57 21.16 31.11
N VAL A 166 -8.03 20.31 31.98
CA VAL A 166 -7.42 19.02 31.56
C VAL A 166 -8.46 18.15 30.85
N VAL A 167 -9.67 18.01 31.37
CA VAL A 167 -10.76 17.26 30.75
C VAL A 167 -11.12 17.82 29.38
N PHE A 168 -11.32 19.14 29.29
CA PHE A 168 -11.67 19.77 28.02
C PHE A 168 -10.59 19.61 26.97
N LEU A 169 -9.33 19.89 27.33
CA LEU A 169 -8.20 19.78 26.42
C LEU A 169 -7.98 18.31 25.99
N PHE A 170 -8.19 17.35 26.88
CA PHE A 170 -8.14 15.94 26.55
C PHE A 170 -9.21 15.56 25.52
N ALA A 171 -10.45 16.00 25.69
CA ALA A 171 -11.54 15.77 24.72
C ALA A 171 -11.22 16.40 23.36
N VAL A 172 -10.62 17.60 23.34
CA VAL A 172 -10.13 18.24 22.09
C VAL A 172 -9.02 17.39 21.44
N SER A 173 -8.09 16.83 22.23
CA SER A 173 -7.03 15.95 21.74
C SER A 173 -7.60 14.69 21.07
N GLU A 174 -8.52 14.01 21.74
CA GLU A 174 -9.20 12.82 21.16
C GLU A 174 -9.93 13.18 19.84
N ALA A 175 -10.61 14.32 19.79
CA ALA A 175 -11.29 14.79 18.59
C ALA A 175 -10.31 15.10 17.44
N LEU A 176 -9.17 15.73 17.74
CA LEU A 176 -8.11 16.01 16.75
C LEU A 176 -7.43 14.73 16.27
N GLU A 177 -7.17 13.78 17.15
CA GLU A 177 -6.63 12.47 16.80
C GLU A 177 -7.57 11.72 15.84
N ALA A 178 -8.85 11.62 16.22
CA ALA A 178 -9.88 11.00 15.38
C ALA A 178 -10.01 11.71 14.02
N TYR A 179 -10.01 13.05 13.98
CA TYR A 179 -10.04 13.82 12.75
C TYR A 179 -8.83 13.53 11.86
N SER A 180 -7.64 13.51 12.44
CA SER A 180 -6.39 13.29 11.71
C SER A 180 -6.30 11.87 11.14
N MET A 181 -6.72 10.88 11.93
CA MET A 181 -6.80 9.50 11.49
C MET A 181 -7.83 9.33 10.36
N ASN A 182 -9.01 9.94 10.49
CA ASN A 182 -10.03 9.94 9.44
C ASN A 182 -9.53 10.64 8.18
N LYS A 183 -8.75 11.71 8.31
CA LYS A 183 -8.14 12.39 7.16
C LYS A 183 -7.10 11.52 6.45
N ALA A 184 -6.27 10.81 7.19
CA ALA A 184 -5.33 9.84 6.62
C ALA A 184 -6.07 8.69 5.93
N ARG A 185 -7.11 8.12 6.56
CA ARG A 185 -7.97 7.08 5.98
C ARG A 185 -8.77 7.55 4.77
N GLN A 186 -9.17 8.83 4.71
CA GLN A 186 -9.94 9.38 3.59
C GLN A 186 -9.20 9.22 2.25
N SER A 187 -7.88 9.21 2.26
CA SER A 187 -7.09 8.95 1.07
C SER A 187 -7.31 7.55 0.50
N ILE A 188 -7.58 6.57 1.37
CA ILE A 188 -7.88 5.18 1.00
C ILE A 188 -9.37 5.03 0.70
N SER A 189 -10.25 5.64 1.52
CA SER A 189 -11.69 5.62 1.27
C SER A 189 -12.08 6.20 -0.10
N GLN A 190 -11.32 7.18 -0.60
CA GLN A 190 -11.53 7.71 -1.96
C GLN A 190 -11.30 6.65 -3.06
N LEU A 191 -10.47 5.63 -2.81
CA LEU A 191 -10.32 4.49 -3.73
C LEU A 191 -11.57 3.59 -3.71
N MET A 192 -12.26 3.50 -2.56
CA MET A 192 -13.48 2.69 -2.42
C MET A 192 -14.69 3.33 -3.11
N ASP A 193 -14.73 4.66 -3.23
CA ASP A 193 -15.81 5.42 -3.87
C ASP A 193 -15.61 5.59 -5.39
N ILE A 194 -14.61 4.91 -5.98
CA ILE A 194 -14.25 5.07 -7.39
C ILE A 194 -15.25 4.35 -8.30
N ALA A 195 -15.64 3.11 -8.00
CA ALA A 195 -16.59 2.35 -8.80
C ALA A 195 -18.06 2.78 -8.50
N PRO A 196 -18.92 2.93 -9.52
CA PRO A 196 -20.33 3.24 -9.32
C PRO A 196 -21.06 2.06 -8.65
N SER A 197 -22.09 2.36 -7.87
CA SER A 197 -22.93 1.35 -7.20
C SER A 197 -23.99 0.76 -8.11
N THR A 198 -24.33 1.42 -9.22
CA THR A 198 -25.31 0.97 -10.20
C THR A 198 -24.71 0.97 -11.60
N ALA A 199 -25.23 0.13 -12.48
CA ALA A 199 -24.81 0.05 -13.86
C ALA A 199 -25.97 -0.29 -14.79
N THR A 200 -25.85 0.12 -16.06
CA THR A 200 -26.80 -0.23 -17.11
C THR A 200 -26.38 -1.53 -17.78
N ILE A 201 -27.19 -2.56 -17.68
CA ILE A 201 -26.98 -3.85 -18.37
C ILE A 201 -28.05 -4.08 -19.42
N ARG A 202 -27.71 -4.89 -20.45
CA ARG A 202 -28.67 -5.35 -21.44
C ARG A 202 -29.19 -6.73 -21.06
N ARG A 203 -30.52 -6.83 -20.83
CA ARG A 203 -31.23 -8.11 -20.67
C ARG A 203 -32.22 -8.29 -21.81
N GLY A 204 -31.89 -9.12 -22.77
CA GLY A 204 -32.60 -9.20 -24.04
C GLY A 204 -32.51 -7.87 -24.81
N ASP A 205 -33.65 -7.30 -25.22
CA ASP A 205 -33.71 -6.02 -25.95
C ASP A 205 -33.87 -4.79 -25.03
N LYS A 206 -33.90 -4.99 -23.71
CA LYS A 206 -34.11 -3.86 -22.76
C LYS A 206 -32.84 -3.52 -22.02
N LEU A 207 -32.62 -2.23 -21.83
CA LEU A 207 -31.61 -1.67 -20.97
C LEU A 207 -32.22 -1.49 -19.56
N VAL A 208 -31.59 -2.10 -18.57
CA VAL A 208 -32.05 -2.08 -17.17
C VAL A 208 -30.90 -1.56 -16.31
N GLU A 209 -31.20 -0.61 -15.43
CA GLU A 209 -30.26 -0.19 -14.40
C GLU A 209 -30.38 -1.14 -13.21
N VAL A 210 -29.24 -1.71 -12.79
CA VAL A 210 -29.15 -2.68 -11.70
C VAL A 210 -28.05 -2.28 -10.74
N ASP A 211 -28.18 -2.67 -9.49
CA ASP A 211 -27.07 -2.56 -8.53
C ASP A 211 -25.95 -3.53 -8.92
N THR A 212 -24.70 -3.07 -8.79
CA THR A 212 -23.52 -3.84 -9.18
C THR A 212 -23.40 -5.19 -8.48
N GLU A 213 -23.98 -5.33 -7.29
CA GLU A 213 -24.01 -6.60 -6.54
C GLU A 213 -24.83 -7.70 -7.24
N PHE A 214 -25.76 -7.33 -8.12
CA PHE A 214 -26.61 -8.27 -8.85
C PHE A 214 -26.12 -8.56 -10.29
N ILE A 215 -24.98 -7.99 -10.69
CA ILE A 215 -24.38 -8.23 -12.00
C ILE A 215 -23.64 -9.57 -11.97
N GLN A 216 -23.84 -10.37 -13.01
CA GLN A 216 -23.24 -11.68 -13.16
C GLN A 216 -22.17 -11.69 -14.26
N ILE A 217 -21.28 -12.67 -14.20
CA ILE A 217 -20.30 -12.93 -15.27
C ILE A 217 -21.09 -13.22 -16.56
N ASN A 218 -20.62 -12.66 -17.68
CA ASN A 218 -21.24 -12.65 -19.01
C ASN A 218 -22.43 -11.69 -19.19
N ASP A 219 -22.85 -10.92 -18.19
CA ASP A 219 -23.77 -9.81 -18.42
C ASP A 219 -23.15 -8.77 -19.36
N LEU A 220 -23.99 -8.13 -20.19
CA LEU A 220 -23.57 -7.08 -21.14
C LEU A 220 -23.79 -5.71 -20.50
N LEU A 221 -22.70 -5.07 -20.16
CA LEU A 221 -22.66 -3.73 -19.59
C LEU A 221 -22.62 -2.68 -20.71
N ILE A 222 -23.46 -1.66 -20.62
CA ILE A 222 -23.49 -0.53 -21.55
C ILE A 222 -22.94 0.69 -20.83
N VAL A 223 -21.83 1.22 -21.33
CA VAL A 223 -21.16 2.39 -20.75
C VAL A 223 -21.18 3.54 -21.76
N LYS A 224 -21.86 4.63 -21.40
CA LYS A 224 -21.97 5.84 -22.21
C LYS A 224 -20.77 6.77 -22.00
N PRO A 225 -20.52 7.73 -22.89
CA PRO A 225 -19.52 8.76 -22.68
C PRO A 225 -19.71 9.49 -21.36
N GLY A 226 -18.61 9.75 -20.64
CA GLY A 226 -18.61 10.39 -19.33
C GLY A 226 -19.03 9.51 -18.16
N GLN A 227 -19.37 8.24 -18.39
CA GLN A 227 -19.73 7.29 -17.32
C GLN A 227 -18.50 6.50 -16.84
N LYS A 228 -18.50 6.17 -15.55
CA LYS A 228 -17.54 5.22 -15.01
C LYS A 228 -17.94 3.79 -15.33
N ILE A 229 -16.96 2.95 -15.64
CA ILE A 229 -17.13 1.51 -15.84
C ILE A 229 -17.37 0.88 -14.47
N ALA A 230 -18.42 0.06 -14.36
CA ALA A 230 -18.84 -0.51 -13.08
C ALA A 230 -18.18 -1.84 -12.75
N MET A 231 -17.83 -2.63 -13.77
CA MET A 231 -17.30 -3.99 -13.64
C MET A 231 -16.12 -4.22 -14.55
N ASP A 232 -15.21 -5.12 -14.16
CA ASP A 232 -14.13 -5.59 -15.04
C ASP A 232 -14.74 -6.42 -16.18
N GLY A 233 -14.23 -6.23 -17.40
CA GLY A 233 -14.73 -6.95 -18.56
C GLY A 233 -13.92 -6.74 -19.83
N ILE A 234 -14.42 -7.30 -20.93
CA ILE A 234 -13.82 -7.21 -22.27
C ILE A 234 -14.76 -6.42 -23.17
N VAL A 235 -14.22 -5.49 -23.95
CA VAL A 235 -14.99 -4.72 -24.93
C VAL A 235 -15.45 -5.62 -26.07
N LEU A 236 -16.76 -5.78 -26.23
CA LEU A 236 -17.36 -6.50 -27.35
C LEU A 236 -17.69 -5.59 -28.51
N LYS A 237 -18.02 -4.31 -28.23
CA LYS A 237 -18.41 -3.35 -29.27
C LYS A 237 -18.08 -1.94 -28.86
N GLY A 238 -17.65 -1.15 -29.81
CA GLY A 238 -17.31 0.26 -29.63
C GLY A 238 -15.80 0.49 -29.57
N THR A 239 -15.43 1.76 -29.56
CA THR A 239 -14.07 2.26 -29.35
C THR A 239 -14.17 3.54 -28.57
N SER A 240 -13.34 3.69 -27.54
CA SER A 240 -13.31 4.90 -26.71
C SER A 240 -11.95 5.10 -26.04
N ALA A 241 -11.65 6.34 -25.71
CA ALA A 241 -10.60 6.67 -24.77
C ALA A 241 -11.10 6.42 -23.35
N VAL A 242 -10.35 5.65 -22.56
CA VAL A 242 -10.68 5.31 -21.17
C VAL A 242 -9.58 5.83 -20.26
N ASN A 243 -9.97 6.70 -19.33
CA ASN A 243 -9.06 7.21 -18.30
C ASN A 243 -8.95 6.20 -17.17
N GLN A 244 -7.78 5.63 -17.03
CA GLN A 244 -7.49 4.58 -16.05
C GLN A 244 -6.76 5.10 -14.79
N ALA A 245 -6.66 6.42 -14.61
CA ALA A 245 -5.94 7.05 -13.50
C ALA A 245 -6.34 6.52 -12.11
N SER A 246 -7.58 6.07 -11.95
CA SER A 246 -8.09 5.50 -10.71
C SER A 246 -7.44 4.17 -10.31
N ILE A 247 -6.89 3.43 -11.27
CA ILE A 247 -6.23 2.13 -11.05
C ILE A 247 -4.74 2.25 -11.28
N THR A 248 -4.33 2.85 -12.41
CA THR A 248 -2.93 2.93 -12.81
C THR A 248 -2.19 4.14 -12.24
N GLY A 249 -2.92 5.18 -11.82
CA GLY A 249 -2.36 6.48 -11.44
C GLY A 249 -1.93 7.34 -12.64
N GLU A 250 -2.12 6.87 -13.88
CA GLU A 250 -1.78 7.60 -15.10
C GLU A 250 -2.99 8.38 -15.63
N SER A 251 -2.82 9.69 -15.82
CA SER A 251 -3.90 10.57 -16.27
C SER A 251 -4.11 10.58 -17.78
N VAL A 252 -3.23 9.92 -18.56
CA VAL A 252 -3.35 9.87 -20.03
C VAL A 252 -4.35 8.78 -20.40
N PRO A 253 -5.47 9.12 -21.08
CA PRO A 253 -6.46 8.13 -21.48
C PRO A 253 -5.88 7.11 -22.48
N VAL A 254 -6.29 5.86 -22.35
CA VAL A 254 -5.89 4.75 -23.22
C VAL A 254 -7.04 4.41 -24.16
N ILE A 255 -6.75 4.31 -25.47
CA ILE A 255 -7.75 3.91 -26.46
C ILE A 255 -8.04 2.41 -26.26
N LYS A 256 -9.32 2.09 -26.06
CA LYS A 256 -9.85 0.73 -25.93
C LYS A 256 -10.71 0.39 -27.13
N THR A 257 -10.45 -0.79 -27.71
CA THR A 257 -11.12 -1.34 -28.89
C THR A 257 -11.68 -2.74 -28.58
N ILE A 258 -12.35 -3.34 -29.55
CA ILE A 258 -12.92 -4.69 -29.39
C ILE A 258 -11.82 -5.69 -29.02
N GLY A 259 -12.05 -6.48 -27.97
CA GLY A 259 -11.13 -7.46 -27.40
C GLY A 259 -10.25 -6.93 -26.28
N ASP A 260 -10.22 -5.61 -26.04
CA ASP A 260 -9.43 -5.04 -24.97
C ASP A 260 -10.11 -5.17 -23.60
N GLU A 261 -9.30 -5.39 -22.57
CA GLU A 261 -9.78 -5.40 -21.18
C GLU A 261 -10.04 -3.99 -20.67
N VAL A 262 -11.08 -3.83 -19.86
CA VAL A 262 -11.44 -2.62 -19.14
C VAL A 262 -11.74 -2.94 -17.67
N PHE A 263 -11.54 -1.96 -16.80
CA PHE A 263 -11.56 -2.16 -15.35
C PHE A 263 -12.60 -1.30 -14.67
N ALA A 264 -13.21 -1.85 -13.61
CA ALA A 264 -14.15 -1.14 -12.76
C ALA A 264 -13.51 0.13 -12.16
N GLY A 265 -14.28 1.22 -12.08
CA GLY A 265 -13.82 2.49 -11.53
C GLY A 265 -13.10 3.41 -12.53
N THR A 266 -12.78 2.94 -13.75
CA THR A 266 -12.20 3.79 -14.81
C THR A 266 -13.27 4.62 -15.52
N LEU A 267 -12.89 5.77 -16.06
CA LEU A 267 -13.81 6.71 -16.70
C LEU A 267 -13.78 6.56 -18.23
N ASN A 268 -14.93 6.23 -18.80
CA ASN A 268 -15.11 6.23 -20.25
C ASN A 268 -15.33 7.66 -20.76
N GLU A 269 -14.49 8.17 -21.68
CA GLU A 269 -14.51 9.58 -22.07
C GLU A 269 -15.44 9.86 -23.25
N GLU A 270 -15.19 9.32 -24.44
CA GLU A 270 -15.81 9.84 -25.68
C GLU A 270 -16.77 8.86 -26.36
N GLY A 271 -16.45 7.58 -26.40
CA GLY A 271 -17.22 6.55 -27.10
C GLY A 271 -18.26 5.87 -26.23
N SER A 272 -19.17 5.11 -26.85
CA SER A 272 -20.04 4.17 -26.16
C SER A 272 -19.45 2.78 -26.24
N LEU A 273 -19.34 2.08 -25.12
CA LEU A 273 -18.78 0.74 -25.03
C LEU A 273 -19.85 -0.27 -24.60
N GLU A 274 -19.88 -1.42 -25.29
CA GLU A 274 -20.55 -2.65 -24.81
C GLU A 274 -19.47 -3.59 -24.26
N ILE A 275 -19.58 -3.95 -22.97
CA ILE A 275 -18.57 -4.69 -22.24
C ILE A 275 -19.19 -5.97 -21.72
N GLN A 276 -18.55 -7.11 -21.99
CA GLN A 276 -18.89 -8.38 -21.36
C GLN A 276 -18.21 -8.47 -20.01
N VAL A 277 -18.97 -8.64 -18.96
CA VAL A 277 -18.47 -8.77 -17.57
C VAL A 277 -17.69 -10.09 -17.44
N THR A 278 -16.47 -10.03 -16.93
CA THR A 278 -15.58 -11.18 -16.74
C THR A 278 -15.36 -11.57 -15.30
N LYS A 279 -15.61 -10.67 -14.34
CA LYS A 279 -15.38 -10.89 -12.91
C LYS A 279 -16.60 -10.51 -12.08
N ARG A 280 -16.75 -11.12 -10.90
CA ARG A 280 -17.72 -10.69 -9.89
C ARG A 280 -17.27 -9.39 -9.23
N VAL A 281 -18.17 -8.69 -8.55
CA VAL A 281 -17.87 -7.43 -7.84
C VAL A 281 -16.70 -7.58 -6.88
N GLU A 282 -16.67 -8.68 -6.12
CA GLU A 282 -15.63 -8.99 -5.12
C GLU A 282 -14.27 -9.33 -5.75
N ASP A 283 -14.26 -9.79 -7.01
CA ASP A 283 -13.06 -10.20 -7.75
C ASP A 283 -12.55 -9.11 -8.70
N THR A 284 -13.23 -7.95 -8.78
CA THR A 284 -12.78 -6.84 -9.62
C THR A 284 -11.40 -6.34 -9.17
N THR A 285 -10.63 -5.83 -10.13
CA THR A 285 -9.29 -5.29 -9.86
C THR A 285 -9.31 -4.22 -8.76
N ILE A 286 -10.32 -3.33 -8.76
CA ILE A 286 -10.45 -2.32 -7.71
C ILE A 286 -10.79 -2.93 -6.33
N ALA A 287 -11.61 -3.98 -6.28
CA ALA A 287 -11.94 -4.67 -5.04
C ALA A 287 -10.68 -5.34 -4.44
N LYS A 288 -9.86 -5.98 -5.27
CA LYS A 288 -8.57 -6.56 -4.85
C LYS A 288 -7.59 -5.50 -4.35
N ILE A 289 -7.48 -4.35 -5.05
CA ILE A 289 -6.67 -3.22 -4.60
C ILE A 289 -7.10 -2.74 -3.22
N ILE A 290 -8.41 -2.58 -3.00
CA ILE A 290 -8.97 -2.17 -1.72
C ILE A 290 -8.62 -3.19 -0.64
N HIS A 291 -8.83 -4.48 -0.91
CA HIS A 291 -8.51 -5.57 0.03
C HIS A 291 -7.03 -5.57 0.43
N LEU A 292 -6.12 -5.45 -0.54
CA LEU A 292 -4.68 -5.40 -0.29
C LEU A 292 -4.27 -4.18 0.55
N VAL A 293 -4.87 -3.01 0.29
CA VAL A 293 -4.63 -1.80 1.09
C VAL A 293 -5.19 -1.94 2.52
N GLU A 294 -6.34 -2.60 2.68
CA GLU A 294 -6.91 -2.90 3.99
C GLU A 294 -6.04 -3.91 4.76
N GLU A 295 -5.56 -4.98 4.13
CA GLU A 295 -4.64 -5.94 4.74
C GLU A 295 -3.31 -5.27 5.13
N ALA A 296 -2.79 -4.40 4.27
CA ALA A 296 -1.59 -3.63 4.54
C ALA A 296 -1.65 -2.83 5.85
N GLN A 297 -2.83 -2.40 6.24
CA GLN A 297 -3.03 -1.66 7.50
C GLN A 297 -3.13 -2.57 8.73
N ALA A 298 -3.33 -3.87 8.55
CA ALA A 298 -3.38 -4.82 9.66
C ALA A 298 -1.99 -5.15 10.20
N GLU A 299 -0.96 -5.15 9.36
CA GLU A 299 0.39 -5.49 9.75
C GLU A 299 1.12 -4.32 10.41
N LYS A 300 1.47 -4.50 11.69
CA LYS A 300 2.22 -3.50 12.46
C LYS A 300 3.67 -3.40 12.01
N ALA A 301 4.07 -2.22 11.62
CA ALA A 301 5.46 -1.90 11.28
C ALA A 301 6.43 -2.06 12.47
N PRO A 302 7.73 -2.31 12.21
CA PRO A 302 8.75 -2.41 13.25
C PRO A 302 8.80 -1.20 14.19
N SER A 303 8.69 0.02 13.66
CA SER A 303 8.62 1.24 14.48
C SER A 303 7.40 1.28 15.38
N GLN A 304 6.26 0.77 14.92
CA GLN A 304 5.04 0.69 15.73
C GLN A 304 5.18 -0.35 16.85
N LYS A 305 5.72 -1.54 16.54
CA LYS A 305 6.03 -2.58 17.54
C LYS A 305 7.00 -2.04 18.61
N PHE A 306 7.99 -1.24 18.21
CA PHE A 306 8.91 -0.59 19.12
C PHE A 306 8.19 0.38 20.07
N VAL A 307 7.33 1.25 19.55
CA VAL A 307 6.55 2.23 20.34
C VAL A 307 5.61 1.51 21.30
N ASP A 308 4.90 0.45 20.87
CA ASP A 308 4.02 -0.34 21.72
C ASP A 308 4.81 -0.99 22.88
N LYS A 309 5.96 -1.58 22.59
CA LYS A 309 6.83 -2.16 23.58
C LYS A 309 7.38 -1.11 24.56
N PHE A 310 7.80 0.05 24.06
CA PHE A 310 8.26 1.16 24.88
C PHE A 310 7.16 1.62 25.82
N ALA A 311 5.95 1.88 25.33
CA ALA A 311 4.82 2.35 26.14
C ALA A 311 4.47 1.37 27.27
N LYS A 312 4.56 0.07 27.04
CA LYS A 312 4.31 -0.98 28.03
C LYS A 312 5.21 -0.87 29.27
N TYR A 313 6.48 -0.49 29.11
CA TYR A 313 7.42 -0.33 30.21
C TYR A 313 7.46 1.10 30.74
N TYR A 314 7.32 2.08 29.86
CA TYR A 314 7.36 3.49 30.19
C TYR A 314 6.23 3.91 31.15
N THR A 315 5.00 3.49 30.88
CA THR A 315 3.83 3.90 31.68
C THR A 315 3.92 3.51 33.17
N PRO A 316 4.26 2.25 33.53
CA PRO A 316 4.47 1.89 34.94
C PRO A 316 5.61 2.66 35.62
N VAL A 317 6.69 2.96 34.89
CA VAL A 317 7.82 3.75 35.42
C VAL A 317 7.38 5.18 35.72
N ILE A 318 6.61 5.81 34.85
CA ILE A 318 6.07 7.16 35.10
C ILE A 318 5.13 7.18 36.29
N ILE A 319 4.28 6.19 36.48
CA ILE A 319 3.41 6.07 37.64
C ILE A 319 4.25 5.97 38.92
N ALA A 320 5.31 5.16 38.93
CA ALA A 320 6.21 5.08 40.07
C ALA A 320 6.93 6.39 40.36
N ILE A 321 7.40 7.08 39.31
CA ILE A 321 8.01 8.42 39.47
C ILE A 321 7.00 9.43 40.04
N ALA A 322 5.77 9.47 39.51
CA ALA A 322 4.73 10.35 39.98
C ALA A 322 4.40 10.12 41.47
N PHE A 323 4.31 8.87 41.87
CA PHE A 323 4.11 8.46 43.24
C PHE A 323 5.28 8.91 44.17
N LEU A 324 6.53 8.68 43.71
CA LEU A 324 7.72 9.12 44.44
C LEU A 324 7.77 10.65 44.58
N VAL A 325 7.47 11.39 43.53
CA VAL A 325 7.41 12.86 43.53
C VAL A 325 6.33 13.37 44.48
N ALA A 326 5.18 12.71 44.52
CA ALA A 326 4.08 13.10 45.40
C ALA A 326 4.35 12.83 46.89
N ILE A 327 5.14 11.81 47.20
CA ILE A 327 5.27 11.33 48.61
C ILE A 327 6.62 11.65 49.24
N VAL A 328 7.73 11.47 48.51
CA VAL A 328 9.07 11.58 49.14
C VAL A 328 9.39 13.00 49.67
N PRO A 329 9.17 14.09 48.91
CA PRO A 329 9.47 15.41 49.40
C PRO A 329 8.63 15.84 50.63
N PRO A 330 7.29 15.55 50.68
CA PRO A 330 6.51 15.81 51.91
C PRO A 330 6.99 15.04 53.12
N LEU A 331 7.41 13.77 52.95
CA LEU A 331 8.00 13.02 54.06
C LEU A 331 9.32 13.61 54.58
N LEU A 332 10.00 14.41 53.75
CA LEU A 332 11.22 15.15 54.10
C LEU A 332 10.92 16.57 54.63
N GLY A 333 9.63 16.90 54.80
CA GLY A 333 9.21 18.18 55.39
C GLY A 333 8.72 19.23 54.40
N ALA A 334 8.55 18.91 53.12
CA ALA A 334 7.96 19.80 52.13
C ALA A 334 6.42 19.82 52.23
N ASP A 335 5.78 20.80 51.60
CA ASP A 335 4.33 20.93 51.58
C ASP A 335 3.63 19.82 50.77
N TRP A 336 2.63 19.16 51.38
CA TRP A 336 1.90 18.04 50.76
C TRP A 336 1.11 18.44 49.52
N GLN A 337 0.42 19.59 49.57
CA GLN A 337 -0.43 20.02 48.45
C GLN A 337 0.41 20.27 47.18
N THR A 338 1.52 20.98 47.33
CA THR A 338 2.45 21.31 46.28
C THR A 338 3.01 20.03 45.61
N TRP A 339 3.46 19.05 46.39
CA TRP A 339 4.11 17.87 45.81
C TRP A 339 3.14 16.82 45.31
N ILE A 340 1.93 16.70 45.86
CA ILE A 340 0.85 15.92 45.27
C ILE A 340 0.51 16.54 43.92
N TYR A 341 0.36 17.85 43.79
CA TYR A 341 0.12 18.56 42.54
C TYR A 341 1.22 18.26 41.49
N GLN A 342 2.51 18.34 41.91
CA GLN A 342 3.62 17.98 41.04
C GLN A 342 3.54 16.51 40.56
N GLY A 343 3.20 15.57 41.44
CA GLY A 343 2.97 14.17 41.08
C GLY A 343 1.85 13.99 40.08
N LEU A 344 0.74 14.71 40.21
CA LEU A 344 -0.36 14.70 39.24
C LEU A 344 0.07 15.28 37.89
N ALA A 345 0.86 16.36 37.89
CA ALA A 345 1.43 16.94 36.67
C ALA A 345 2.36 15.97 35.97
N VAL A 346 3.14 15.16 36.70
CA VAL A 346 3.95 14.07 36.15
C VAL A 346 3.09 13.02 35.43
N LEU A 347 1.93 12.62 36.01
CA LEU A 347 1.02 11.65 35.36
C LEU A 347 0.49 12.20 34.03
N VAL A 348 0.13 13.48 33.97
CA VAL A 348 -0.37 14.12 32.73
C VAL A 348 0.72 14.18 31.66
N VAL A 349 1.92 14.69 31.98
CA VAL A 349 3.06 14.74 31.04
C VAL A 349 3.51 13.34 30.63
N GLY A 350 3.39 12.39 31.54
CA GLY A 350 3.83 11.01 31.35
C GLY A 350 3.03 10.21 30.31
N CYS A 351 1.89 10.73 29.82
CA CYS A 351 1.16 10.06 28.75
C CYS A 351 2.01 9.96 27.45
N PRO A 352 2.25 8.80 26.87
CA PRO A 352 3.00 8.69 25.61
C PRO A 352 2.13 9.00 24.36
N CYS A 353 1.13 9.88 24.44
CA CYS A 353 0.09 10.10 23.44
C CYS A 353 0.67 10.45 22.05
N ALA A 354 1.49 11.50 22.00
CA ALA A 354 2.12 11.93 20.75
C ALA A 354 2.98 10.83 20.10
N LEU A 355 3.65 10.01 20.92
CA LEU A 355 4.51 8.93 20.44
C LEU A 355 3.70 7.79 19.81
N VAL A 356 2.61 7.38 20.46
CA VAL A 356 1.75 6.26 20.02
C VAL A 356 0.99 6.61 18.75
N VAL A 357 0.52 7.86 18.60
CA VAL A 357 -0.27 8.32 17.45
C VAL A 357 0.59 8.58 16.21
N SER A 358 1.81 9.05 16.39
CA SER A 358 2.65 9.56 15.29
C SER A 358 2.97 8.51 14.23
N THR A 359 3.31 7.28 14.64
CA THR A 359 3.76 6.21 13.73
C THR A 359 2.61 5.68 12.86
N PRO A 360 1.45 5.28 13.40
CA PRO A 360 0.31 4.85 12.57
C PRO A 360 -0.14 5.92 11.57
N VAL A 361 -0.20 7.19 11.99
CA VAL A 361 -0.62 8.29 11.10
C VAL A 361 0.36 8.46 9.93
N ALA A 362 1.67 8.39 10.19
CA ALA A 362 2.69 8.50 9.14
C ALA A 362 2.59 7.33 8.14
N ILE A 363 2.44 6.09 8.63
CA ILE A 363 2.35 4.88 7.79
C ILE A 363 1.09 4.91 6.94
N VAL A 364 -0.09 5.14 7.54
CA VAL A 364 -1.36 5.19 6.81
C VAL A 364 -1.36 6.30 5.75
N THR A 365 -0.76 7.45 6.08
CA THR A 365 -0.64 8.58 5.15
C THR A 365 0.29 8.23 3.98
N ALA A 366 1.42 7.58 4.23
CA ALA A 366 2.37 7.18 3.19
C ALA A 366 1.78 6.11 2.27
N ILE A 367 1.19 5.04 2.83
CA ILE A 367 0.54 3.97 2.05
C ILE A 367 -0.62 4.54 1.22
N GLY A 368 -1.45 5.40 1.81
CA GLY A 368 -2.55 6.05 1.10
C GLY A 368 -2.08 6.96 -0.04
N ASN A 369 -0.95 7.65 0.12
CA ASN A 369 -0.35 8.46 -0.96
C ASN A 369 0.25 7.56 -2.05
N ALA A 370 0.95 6.47 -1.68
CA ALA A 370 1.49 5.49 -2.63
C ALA A 370 0.37 4.89 -3.50
N ALA A 371 -0.72 4.45 -2.87
CA ALA A 371 -1.86 3.86 -3.56
C ALA A 371 -2.50 4.82 -4.58
N LYS A 372 -2.63 6.12 -4.25
CA LYS A 372 -3.10 7.15 -5.20
C LYS A 372 -2.20 7.33 -6.42
N GLN A 373 -0.91 7.03 -6.27
CA GLN A 373 0.05 7.09 -7.37
C GLN A 373 0.19 5.74 -8.10
N GLY A 374 -0.69 4.78 -7.83
CA GLY A 374 -0.67 3.46 -8.44
C GLY A 374 0.47 2.57 -7.92
N VAL A 375 0.85 2.73 -6.66
CA VAL A 375 1.79 1.84 -5.97
C VAL A 375 1.10 1.20 -4.78
N LEU A 376 0.96 -0.12 -4.80
CA LEU A 376 0.37 -0.88 -3.71
C LEU A 376 1.46 -1.41 -2.80
N ILE A 377 1.46 -1.02 -1.53
CA ILE A 377 2.40 -1.49 -0.50
C ILE A 377 1.63 -2.33 0.50
N LYS A 378 1.97 -3.60 0.65
CA LYS A 378 1.24 -4.59 1.47
C LYS A 378 1.54 -4.51 2.97
N GLY A 379 1.95 -3.38 3.50
CA GLY A 379 2.13 -3.22 4.94
C GLY A 379 3.10 -2.15 5.35
N GLY A 380 2.96 -1.70 6.60
CA GLY A 380 3.90 -0.77 7.21
C GLY A 380 5.31 -1.36 7.33
N ILE A 381 5.43 -2.68 7.42
CA ILE A 381 6.71 -3.40 7.41
C ILE A 381 7.43 -3.12 6.10
N HIS A 382 6.77 -3.38 4.96
CA HIS A 382 7.35 -3.21 3.63
C HIS A 382 7.65 -1.74 3.31
N LEU A 383 6.80 -0.80 3.77
CA LEU A 383 7.07 0.63 3.67
C LEU A 383 8.40 1.01 4.36
N GLU A 384 8.65 0.48 5.56
CA GLU A 384 9.89 0.76 6.28
C GLU A 384 11.10 0.06 5.65
N GLU A 385 10.93 -1.16 5.18
CA GLU A 385 12.00 -1.94 4.53
C GLU A 385 12.43 -1.29 3.22
N ILE A 386 11.49 -0.84 2.36
CA ILE A 386 11.81 -0.05 1.14
C ILE A 386 12.69 1.16 1.48
N GLY A 387 12.37 1.85 2.57
CA GLY A 387 13.16 3.00 3.00
C GLY A 387 14.62 2.68 3.38
N ARG A 388 14.91 1.42 3.70
CA ARG A 388 16.25 0.92 4.12
C ARG A 388 17.03 0.26 3.00
N ILE A 389 16.44 0.03 1.83
CA ILE A 389 17.07 -0.64 0.69
C ILE A 389 18.36 0.08 0.26
N GLN A 390 19.41 -0.69 0.01
CA GLN A 390 20.68 -0.23 -0.51
C GLN A 390 21.02 -0.78 -1.90
N ALA A 391 20.47 -1.95 -2.24
CA ALA A 391 20.63 -2.61 -3.51
C ALA A 391 19.27 -3.05 -4.09
N ILE A 392 19.15 -3.02 -5.41
CA ILE A 392 17.97 -3.51 -6.14
C ILE A 392 18.43 -4.50 -7.20
N ALA A 393 17.89 -5.70 -7.16
CA ALA A 393 17.98 -6.68 -8.23
C ALA A 393 16.79 -6.54 -9.17
N PHE A 394 17.05 -6.58 -10.46
CA PHE A 394 16.02 -6.50 -11.50
C PHE A 394 16.03 -7.78 -12.33
N ASP A 395 14.86 -8.36 -12.55
CA ASP A 395 14.72 -9.25 -13.69
C ASP A 395 14.86 -8.48 -15.00
N LYS A 396 15.31 -9.14 -16.05
CA LYS A 396 15.42 -8.53 -17.37
C LYS A 396 14.06 -8.47 -18.08
N THR A 397 13.46 -9.64 -18.30
CA THR A 397 12.31 -9.83 -19.19
C THR A 397 11.02 -9.32 -18.57
N GLY A 398 10.27 -8.47 -19.28
CA GLY A 398 9.03 -7.89 -18.72
C GLY A 398 9.24 -6.81 -17.67
N THR A 399 10.45 -6.62 -17.14
CA THR A 399 10.81 -5.61 -16.14
C THR A 399 11.62 -4.47 -16.75
N LEU A 400 12.87 -4.70 -17.10
CA LEU A 400 13.72 -3.73 -17.78
C LEU A 400 13.42 -3.62 -19.28
N THR A 401 12.88 -4.69 -19.84
CA THR A 401 12.41 -4.81 -21.21
C THR A 401 10.90 -4.84 -21.28
N LYS A 402 10.34 -4.78 -22.50
CA LYS A 402 8.88 -4.78 -22.70
C LYS A 402 8.21 -6.13 -22.41
N GLY A 403 8.98 -7.24 -22.43
CA GLY A 403 8.50 -8.60 -22.22
C GLY A 403 7.91 -9.28 -23.46
N TYR A 404 7.98 -8.62 -24.60
CA TYR A 404 7.59 -9.20 -25.88
C TYR A 404 8.63 -8.89 -26.94
N PRO A 405 9.05 -9.91 -27.73
CA PRO A 405 10.04 -9.73 -28.78
C PRO A 405 9.48 -8.87 -29.93
N GLU A 406 10.32 -7.98 -30.47
CA GLU A 406 10.05 -7.19 -31.67
C GLU A 406 11.11 -7.48 -32.73
N VAL A 407 10.76 -7.42 -34.02
CA VAL A 407 11.72 -7.51 -35.11
C VAL A 407 12.55 -6.23 -35.13
N THR A 408 13.86 -6.37 -35.00
CA THR A 408 14.83 -5.26 -34.93
C THR A 408 15.60 -5.03 -36.22
N ALA A 409 15.86 -6.10 -36.98
CA ALA A 409 16.51 -6.02 -38.25
C ALA A 409 16.03 -7.15 -39.21
N VAL A 410 15.95 -6.84 -40.48
CA VAL A 410 15.69 -7.78 -41.55
C VAL A 410 16.69 -7.55 -42.66
N ASP A 411 17.39 -8.62 -43.07
CA ASP A 411 18.34 -8.58 -44.15
C ASP A 411 18.03 -9.67 -45.18
N SER A 412 17.81 -9.25 -46.43
CA SER A 412 17.49 -10.09 -47.58
C SER A 412 17.53 -9.25 -48.83
N GLU A 413 17.71 -9.89 -50.00
CA GLU A 413 17.53 -9.26 -51.32
C GLU A 413 16.12 -8.68 -51.49
N SER A 414 15.10 -9.38 -50.97
CA SER A 414 13.70 -8.91 -50.92
C SER A 414 13.13 -9.04 -49.53
N LYS A 415 13.21 -7.97 -48.75
CA LYS A 415 12.71 -7.93 -47.35
C LYS A 415 11.25 -8.32 -47.25
N LYS A 416 10.40 -7.80 -48.16
CA LYS A 416 8.96 -8.05 -48.13
C LYS A 416 8.63 -9.52 -48.40
N ASP A 417 9.32 -10.14 -49.33
CA ASP A 417 9.13 -11.56 -49.65
C ASP A 417 9.62 -12.46 -48.50
N LEU A 418 10.81 -12.19 -47.98
CA LEU A 418 11.32 -12.91 -46.80
C LEU A 418 10.33 -12.84 -45.63
N ILE A 419 9.86 -11.65 -45.28
CA ILE A 419 8.90 -11.49 -44.17
C ILE A 419 7.61 -12.28 -44.49
N GLN A 420 7.09 -12.18 -45.70
CA GLN A 420 5.89 -12.91 -46.10
C GLN A 420 6.04 -14.42 -45.92
N LYS A 421 7.13 -15.01 -46.40
CA LYS A 421 7.37 -16.45 -46.31
C LYS A 421 7.59 -16.90 -44.88
N VAL A 422 8.43 -16.18 -44.13
CA VAL A 422 8.72 -16.47 -42.70
C VAL A 422 7.46 -16.31 -41.85
N MET A 423 6.69 -15.22 -41.98
CA MET A 423 5.46 -15.03 -41.22
C MET A 423 4.41 -16.08 -41.53
N SER A 424 4.35 -16.57 -42.78
CA SER A 424 3.40 -17.61 -43.15
C SER A 424 3.68 -18.92 -42.44
N ILE A 425 4.95 -19.32 -42.34
CA ILE A 425 5.38 -20.49 -41.57
C ILE A 425 5.12 -20.28 -40.08
N GLU A 426 5.53 -19.14 -39.55
CA GLU A 426 5.43 -18.81 -38.10
C GLU A 426 3.99 -18.57 -37.63
N THR A 427 3.02 -18.40 -38.54
CA THR A 427 1.60 -18.35 -38.20
C THR A 427 1.11 -19.65 -37.54
N TYR A 428 1.72 -20.77 -37.86
CA TYR A 428 1.45 -22.08 -37.26
C TYR A 428 2.25 -22.33 -35.96
N SER A 429 3.18 -21.41 -35.61
CA SER A 429 4.05 -21.54 -34.46
C SER A 429 3.50 -20.74 -33.29
N GLN A 430 3.54 -21.31 -32.08
CA GLN A 430 3.27 -20.59 -30.81
C GLN A 430 4.53 -20.01 -30.21
N HIS A 431 5.68 -20.11 -30.87
CA HIS A 431 6.93 -19.61 -30.32
C HIS A 431 6.96 -18.07 -30.30
N PRO A 432 7.38 -17.42 -29.20
CA PRO A 432 7.36 -15.94 -29.09
C PRO A 432 8.11 -15.21 -30.21
N LEU A 433 9.24 -15.76 -30.68
CA LEU A 433 10.01 -15.19 -31.78
C LEU A 433 9.23 -15.21 -33.09
N GLY A 434 8.54 -16.33 -33.39
CA GLY A 434 7.69 -16.47 -34.58
C GLY A 434 6.52 -15.49 -34.55
N GLN A 435 5.85 -15.39 -33.38
CA GLN A 435 4.76 -14.43 -33.18
C GLN A 435 5.20 -12.96 -33.36
N ALA A 436 6.46 -12.64 -33.03
CA ALA A 436 7.02 -11.31 -33.30
C ALA A 436 7.09 -11.00 -34.77
N VAL A 437 7.48 -11.99 -35.59
CA VAL A 437 7.54 -11.84 -37.06
C VAL A 437 6.14 -11.73 -37.67
N VAL A 438 5.18 -12.51 -37.17
CA VAL A 438 3.76 -12.42 -37.61
C VAL A 438 3.19 -11.03 -37.32
N LYS A 439 3.39 -10.50 -36.10
CA LYS A 439 2.96 -9.14 -35.72
C LYS A 439 3.64 -8.07 -36.58
N TYR A 440 4.94 -8.24 -36.83
CA TYR A 440 5.69 -7.31 -37.69
C TYR A 440 5.16 -7.28 -39.12
N GLY A 441 4.93 -8.46 -39.74
CA GLY A 441 4.36 -8.57 -41.07
C GLY A 441 2.95 -7.95 -41.16
N ALA A 442 2.10 -8.19 -40.17
CA ALA A 442 0.77 -7.58 -40.10
C ALA A 442 0.83 -6.05 -40.01
N LYS A 443 1.77 -5.49 -39.26
CA LYS A 443 2.01 -4.04 -39.12
C LYS A 443 2.48 -3.42 -40.46
N GLU A 444 3.28 -4.14 -41.22
CA GLU A 444 3.75 -3.76 -42.56
C GLU A 444 2.71 -4.04 -43.67
N HIS A 445 1.48 -4.44 -43.31
CA HIS A 445 0.41 -4.80 -44.22
C HIS A 445 0.79 -5.94 -45.18
N ILE A 446 1.59 -6.91 -44.74
CA ILE A 446 1.95 -8.09 -45.47
C ILE A 446 0.97 -9.21 -45.08
N HIS A 447 0.45 -9.90 -46.07
CA HIS A 447 -0.49 -11.02 -45.83
C HIS A 447 0.23 -12.36 -45.94
N ALA A 448 -0.10 -13.26 -45.03
CA ALA A 448 0.40 -14.65 -45.09
C ALA A 448 -0.14 -15.36 -46.32
N VAL A 449 0.66 -16.28 -46.83
CA VAL A 449 0.30 -17.19 -47.90
C VAL A 449 0.09 -18.60 -47.36
N GLU A 450 -0.54 -19.49 -48.13
CA GLU A 450 -0.79 -20.85 -47.73
C GLU A 450 0.52 -21.63 -47.55
N VAL A 451 0.62 -22.42 -46.50
CA VAL A 451 1.77 -23.28 -46.21
C VAL A 451 1.32 -24.73 -46.19
N GLU A 452 1.93 -25.54 -47.02
CA GLU A 452 1.75 -26.99 -47.06
C GLU A 452 2.85 -27.65 -46.21
N GLU A 453 2.60 -28.87 -45.72
CA GLU A 453 3.57 -29.73 -45.04
C GLU A 453 4.32 -29.03 -43.87
N PHE A 454 3.62 -28.21 -43.08
CA PHE A 454 4.25 -27.55 -41.92
C PHE A 454 4.78 -28.57 -40.92
N GLN A 455 6.05 -28.39 -40.50
CA GLN A 455 6.70 -29.19 -39.47
C GLN A 455 7.51 -28.33 -38.53
N SER A 456 7.24 -28.39 -37.23
CA SER A 456 8.10 -27.82 -36.20
C SER A 456 9.21 -28.79 -35.82
N ILE A 457 10.47 -28.32 -35.78
CA ILE A 457 11.65 -29.09 -35.42
C ILE A 457 12.19 -28.58 -34.07
N THR A 458 11.98 -29.37 -33.03
CA THR A 458 12.33 -29.00 -31.66
C THR A 458 13.79 -28.56 -31.54
N GLY A 459 14.01 -27.38 -30.99
CA GLY A 459 15.33 -26.78 -30.77
C GLY A 459 16.04 -26.26 -32.03
N LYS A 460 15.40 -26.32 -33.20
CA LYS A 460 15.96 -25.87 -34.47
C LYS A 460 15.14 -24.77 -35.14
N GLY A 461 13.84 -24.98 -35.31
CA GLY A 461 12.95 -24.04 -35.99
C GLY A 461 11.74 -24.70 -36.61
N ALA A 462 11.31 -24.22 -37.78
CA ALA A 462 10.17 -24.75 -38.51
C ALA A 462 10.44 -24.83 -40.01
N GLU A 463 9.76 -25.77 -40.67
CA GLU A 463 9.77 -25.97 -42.12
C GLU A 463 8.36 -25.98 -42.69
N GLY A 464 8.22 -25.65 -43.96
CA GLY A 464 6.95 -25.74 -44.67
C GLY A 464 7.17 -25.57 -46.19
N VAL A 465 6.22 -26.00 -46.99
CA VAL A 465 6.25 -25.81 -48.44
C VAL A 465 5.37 -24.63 -48.82
N ILE A 466 5.93 -23.68 -49.55
CA ILE A 466 5.23 -22.51 -50.08
C ILE A 466 5.52 -22.38 -51.55
N ASP A 467 4.50 -22.31 -52.37
CA ASP A 467 4.59 -22.23 -53.82
C ASP A 467 5.42 -23.40 -54.43
N GLY A 468 5.33 -24.61 -53.84
CA GLY A 468 6.06 -25.82 -54.26
C GLY A 468 7.53 -25.85 -53.86
N LYS A 469 8.02 -24.91 -53.05
CA LYS A 469 9.40 -24.82 -52.57
C LYS A 469 9.47 -25.01 -51.04
N LYS A 470 10.48 -25.75 -50.59
CA LYS A 470 10.69 -26.01 -49.18
C LYS A 470 11.40 -24.85 -48.53
N TRP A 471 10.73 -24.22 -47.57
CA TRP A 471 11.28 -23.17 -46.72
C TRP A 471 11.64 -23.72 -45.34
N SER A 472 12.83 -23.38 -44.88
CA SER A 472 13.32 -23.69 -43.52
C SER A 472 13.66 -22.41 -42.80
N VAL A 473 13.12 -22.19 -41.57
CA VAL A 473 13.32 -21.02 -40.76
C VAL A 473 13.76 -21.43 -39.36
N GLY A 474 14.87 -20.91 -38.86
CA GLY A 474 15.32 -21.30 -37.52
C GLY A 474 16.68 -20.82 -37.09
N SER A 475 17.29 -21.56 -36.16
CA SER A 475 18.54 -21.19 -35.52
C SER A 475 19.71 -21.10 -36.54
N VAL A 476 20.66 -20.19 -36.22
CA VAL A 476 21.87 -20.02 -37.03
C VAL A 476 22.60 -21.33 -37.26
N SER A 477 22.82 -22.10 -36.19
CA SER A 477 23.50 -23.40 -36.26
C SER A 477 22.83 -24.41 -37.17
N TRP A 478 21.49 -24.43 -37.16
CA TRP A 478 20.74 -25.36 -38.01
C TRP A 478 20.78 -24.96 -39.49
N ILE A 479 20.46 -23.69 -39.80
CA ILE A 479 20.42 -23.27 -41.22
C ILE A 479 21.83 -23.28 -41.84
N THR A 480 22.89 -22.97 -41.08
CA THR A 480 24.29 -23.11 -41.54
C THR A 480 24.65 -24.56 -41.85
N SER A 481 24.00 -25.56 -41.20
CA SER A 481 24.24 -26.97 -41.51
C SER A 481 23.60 -27.45 -42.80
N ILE A 482 22.60 -26.76 -43.35
CA ILE A 482 21.86 -27.11 -44.54
C ILE A 482 22.06 -26.12 -45.70
N SER A 483 22.70 -24.99 -45.48
CA SER A 483 22.88 -23.91 -46.44
C SER A 483 24.28 -23.30 -46.36
N THR A 484 24.84 -22.89 -47.48
CA THR A 484 26.10 -22.15 -47.52
C THR A 484 25.80 -20.66 -47.30
N ILE A 485 26.43 -20.06 -46.30
CA ILE A 485 26.24 -18.65 -45.91
C ILE A 485 27.57 -17.92 -46.05
N SER A 486 27.56 -16.70 -46.57
CA SER A 486 28.78 -15.90 -46.72
C SER A 486 29.36 -15.47 -45.37
N THR A 487 30.67 -15.29 -45.29
CA THR A 487 31.37 -14.84 -44.08
C THR A 487 30.85 -13.50 -43.60
N GLU A 488 30.54 -12.58 -44.52
CA GLU A 488 30.03 -11.24 -44.18
C GLU A 488 28.68 -11.31 -43.44
N VAL A 489 27.78 -12.23 -43.86
CA VAL A 489 26.50 -12.45 -43.18
C VAL A 489 26.72 -13.06 -41.79
N ILE A 490 27.64 -14.02 -41.67
CA ILE A 490 27.96 -14.62 -40.34
C ILE A 490 28.48 -13.57 -39.37
N GLU A 491 29.43 -12.75 -39.82
CA GLU A 491 29.97 -11.62 -38.98
C GLU A 491 28.86 -10.66 -38.56
N ARG A 492 27.93 -10.32 -39.46
CA ARG A 492 26.79 -9.47 -39.16
C ARG A 492 25.82 -10.10 -38.16
N VAL A 493 25.56 -11.39 -38.29
CA VAL A 493 24.76 -12.17 -37.36
C VAL A 493 25.41 -12.20 -35.97
N GLU A 494 26.72 -12.47 -35.89
CA GLU A 494 27.47 -12.47 -34.64
C GLU A 494 27.47 -11.08 -33.97
N GLN A 495 27.57 -10.02 -34.75
CA GLN A 495 27.44 -8.66 -34.25
C GLN A 495 26.05 -8.43 -33.64
N LEU A 496 24.98 -8.75 -34.35
CA LEU A 496 23.61 -8.60 -33.84
C LEU A 496 23.35 -9.45 -32.59
N GLN A 497 23.89 -10.67 -32.54
CA GLN A 497 23.80 -11.50 -31.33
C GLN A 497 24.56 -10.86 -30.16
N THR A 498 25.72 -10.24 -30.40
CA THR A 498 26.45 -9.50 -29.38
C THR A 498 25.67 -8.26 -28.91
N GLU A 499 24.88 -7.64 -29.78
CA GLU A 499 23.96 -6.54 -29.45
C GLU A 499 22.70 -6.97 -28.68
N GLY A 500 22.51 -8.28 -28.45
CA GLY A 500 21.40 -8.84 -27.68
C GLY A 500 20.22 -9.30 -28.52
N ASN A 501 20.40 -9.50 -29.84
CA ASN A 501 19.35 -10.02 -30.69
C ASN A 501 19.41 -11.54 -30.80
N THR A 502 18.25 -12.18 -30.91
CA THR A 502 18.12 -13.54 -31.40
C THR A 502 17.93 -13.48 -32.91
N VAL A 503 18.81 -14.16 -33.67
CA VAL A 503 18.76 -14.13 -35.12
C VAL A 503 18.23 -15.45 -35.64
N MET A 504 17.18 -15.38 -36.47
CA MET A 504 16.61 -16.50 -37.23
C MET A 504 17.07 -16.36 -38.67
N LEU A 505 17.59 -17.43 -39.22
CA LEU A 505 17.95 -17.52 -40.65
C LEU A 505 16.81 -18.21 -41.41
N ALA A 506 16.69 -17.88 -42.68
CA ALA A 506 15.75 -18.54 -43.59
C ALA A 506 16.46 -19.06 -44.85
N ALA A 507 16.06 -20.24 -45.29
CA ALA A 507 16.55 -20.88 -46.50
C ALA A 507 15.39 -21.42 -47.33
N GLU A 508 15.48 -21.33 -48.67
CA GLU A 508 14.57 -21.90 -49.68
C GLU A 508 15.32 -23.01 -50.44
N ASP A 509 14.80 -24.23 -50.39
CA ASP A 509 15.44 -25.42 -51.00
C ASP A 509 16.92 -25.57 -50.63
N GLY A 510 17.28 -25.27 -49.38
CA GLY A 510 18.66 -25.31 -48.89
C GLY A 510 19.53 -24.11 -49.32
N GLN A 511 18.98 -23.09 -49.95
CA GLN A 511 19.69 -21.85 -50.29
C GLN A 511 19.34 -20.75 -49.32
N TYR A 512 20.35 -20.11 -48.74
CA TYR A 512 20.16 -18.95 -47.85
C TYR A 512 19.42 -17.80 -48.55
N LYS A 513 18.40 -17.23 -47.88
CA LYS A 513 17.57 -16.12 -48.39
C LYS A 513 17.62 -14.86 -47.55
N GLY A 514 18.01 -14.99 -46.31
CA GLY A 514 18.11 -13.84 -45.42
C GLY A 514 18.01 -14.19 -43.94
N PHE A 515 18.05 -13.18 -43.12
CA PHE A 515 17.84 -13.33 -41.69
C PHE A 515 16.85 -12.29 -41.14
N ILE A 516 16.22 -12.65 -40.04
CA ILE A 516 15.39 -11.75 -39.20
C ILE A 516 15.95 -11.76 -37.80
N ALA A 517 16.32 -10.59 -37.32
CA ALA A 517 16.76 -10.37 -35.94
C ALA A 517 15.58 -9.93 -35.10
N VAL A 518 15.46 -10.51 -33.92
CA VAL A 518 14.38 -10.24 -32.96
C VAL A 518 15.00 -10.03 -31.61
N ALA A 519 14.58 -8.99 -30.90
CA ALA A 519 14.98 -8.74 -29.53
C ALA A 519 13.80 -8.27 -28.69
N ASP A 520 13.88 -8.49 -27.38
CA ASP A 520 12.97 -7.86 -26.43
C ASP A 520 13.50 -6.45 -26.12
N PRO A 521 12.83 -5.39 -26.60
CA PRO A 521 13.38 -4.05 -26.52
C PRO A 521 13.41 -3.54 -25.10
N ILE A 522 14.53 -2.90 -24.73
CA ILE A 522 14.66 -2.19 -23.47
C ILE A 522 13.60 -1.09 -23.40
N ARG A 523 12.89 -0.97 -22.28
CA ARG A 523 11.95 0.13 -22.06
C ARG A 523 12.70 1.47 -22.10
N LYS A 524 12.16 2.45 -22.81
CA LYS A 524 12.77 3.80 -22.89
C LYS A 524 12.97 4.44 -21.52
N THR A 525 12.11 4.10 -20.58
CA THR A 525 12.12 4.61 -19.21
C THR A 525 13.17 3.96 -18.31
N SER A 526 13.65 2.75 -18.62
CA SER A 526 14.57 1.98 -17.74
C SER A 526 15.85 2.74 -17.42
N THR A 527 16.47 3.39 -18.42
CA THR A 527 17.71 4.17 -18.19
C THR A 527 17.48 5.36 -17.26
N VAL A 528 16.36 6.07 -17.45
CA VAL A 528 15.99 7.23 -16.61
C VAL A 528 15.72 6.78 -15.18
N VAL A 529 14.96 5.69 -15.02
CA VAL A 529 14.64 5.10 -13.71
C VAL A 529 15.90 4.72 -12.94
N LEU A 530 16.87 4.05 -13.58
CA LEU A 530 18.12 3.67 -12.93
C LEU A 530 18.96 4.89 -12.48
N GLN A 531 18.94 5.96 -13.27
CA GLN A 531 19.57 7.23 -12.87
C GLN A 531 18.86 7.87 -11.67
N ASP A 532 17.53 7.86 -11.66
CA ASP A 532 16.75 8.45 -10.57
C ASP A 532 16.82 7.60 -9.29
N LEU A 533 16.94 6.28 -9.41
CA LEU A 533 17.25 5.40 -8.27
C LEU A 533 18.61 5.74 -7.64
N LYS A 534 19.63 6.00 -8.46
CA LYS A 534 20.94 6.44 -7.99
C LYS A 534 20.84 7.79 -7.26
N LYS A 535 20.08 8.76 -7.81
CA LYS A 535 19.78 10.04 -7.12
C LYS A 535 18.98 9.82 -5.82
N ALA A 536 18.06 8.86 -5.81
CA ALA A 536 17.35 8.47 -4.61
C ALA A 536 18.23 7.75 -3.57
N GLY A 537 19.51 7.48 -3.88
CA GLY A 537 20.52 6.94 -2.96
C GLY A 537 20.61 5.40 -2.96
N ILE A 538 20.15 4.75 -4.03
CA ILE A 538 20.45 3.32 -4.29
C ILE A 538 21.88 3.22 -4.82
N LYS A 539 22.68 2.37 -4.17
CA LYS A 539 24.10 2.25 -4.47
C LYS A 539 24.39 1.16 -5.50
N HIS A 540 23.61 0.10 -5.48
CA HIS A 540 23.83 -1.10 -6.28
C HIS A 540 22.55 -1.46 -7.05
N THR A 541 22.70 -1.63 -8.37
CA THR A 541 21.65 -2.12 -9.27
C THR A 541 22.19 -3.34 -10.00
N VAL A 542 21.56 -4.49 -9.79
CA VAL A 542 22.03 -5.79 -10.30
C VAL A 542 20.99 -6.34 -11.27
N MET A 543 21.40 -6.82 -12.43
CA MET A 543 20.49 -7.52 -13.35
C MET A 543 20.61 -9.03 -13.13
N LEU A 544 19.48 -9.70 -12.95
CA LEU A 544 19.38 -11.16 -12.91
C LEU A 544 18.73 -11.65 -14.21
N THR A 545 19.38 -12.51 -14.95
CA THR A 545 18.84 -13.00 -16.25
C THR A 545 19.27 -14.42 -16.55
N GLY A 546 18.42 -15.13 -17.28
CA GLY A 546 18.75 -16.43 -17.88
C GLY A 546 19.57 -16.33 -19.17
N ASP A 547 19.77 -15.13 -19.72
CA ASP A 547 20.55 -14.92 -20.94
C ASP A 547 22.02 -15.28 -20.76
N ASP A 548 22.72 -15.45 -21.87
CA ASP A 548 24.17 -15.61 -21.85
C ASP A 548 24.89 -14.34 -21.36
N ALA A 549 26.09 -14.52 -20.81
CA ALA A 549 26.85 -13.44 -20.17
C ALA A 549 27.20 -12.27 -21.12
N ARG A 550 27.37 -12.51 -22.43
CA ARG A 550 27.69 -11.47 -23.41
C ARG A 550 26.51 -10.52 -23.61
N THR A 551 25.36 -11.09 -23.91
CA THR A 551 24.11 -10.33 -24.06
C THR A 551 23.75 -9.57 -22.78
N ALA A 552 23.83 -10.23 -21.63
CA ALA A 552 23.52 -9.64 -20.34
C ALA A 552 24.43 -8.43 -20.01
N ASN A 553 25.74 -8.58 -20.19
CA ASN A 553 26.70 -7.50 -19.97
C ASN A 553 26.50 -6.31 -20.93
N ALA A 554 26.18 -6.55 -22.20
CA ALA A 554 25.91 -5.50 -23.17
C ALA A 554 24.67 -4.65 -22.75
N ILE A 555 23.60 -5.30 -22.33
CA ILE A 555 22.36 -4.66 -21.86
C ILE A 555 22.64 -3.85 -20.55
N ALA A 556 23.35 -4.45 -19.60
CA ALA A 556 23.67 -3.80 -18.34
C ALA A 556 24.55 -2.56 -18.51
N ALA A 557 25.56 -2.64 -19.37
CA ALA A 557 26.41 -1.50 -19.72
C ALA A 557 25.59 -0.36 -20.35
N LYS A 558 24.68 -0.68 -21.28
CA LYS A 558 23.77 0.28 -21.92
C LYS A 558 22.83 0.96 -20.92
N LEU A 559 22.40 0.23 -19.89
CA LEU A 559 21.53 0.73 -18.81
C LEU A 559 22.30 1.44 -17.68
N GLY A 560 23.63 1.30 -17.60
CA GLY A 560 24.46 1.86 -16.55
C GLY A 560 24.27 1.16 -15.20
N MET A 561 24.01 -0.15 -15.21
CA MET A 561 23.89 -0.98 -14.01
C MET A 561 25.24 -1.27 -13.38
N THR A 562 25.27 -1.59 -12.08
CA THR A 562 26.51 -1.81 -11.33
C THR A 562 27.03 -3.23 -11.43
N ASP A 563 26.14 -4.22 -11.64
CA ASP A 563 26.51 -5.63 -11.63
C ASP A 563 25.50 -6.48 -12.44
N VAL A 564 25.89 -7.69 -12.82
CA VAL A 564 25.09 -8.62 -13.64
C VAL A 564 25.36 -10.06 -13.23
N GLU A 565 24.29 -10.80 -13.04
CA GLU A 565 24.31 -12.25 -12.86
C GLU A 565 23.54 -12.89 -14.04
N ALA A 566 24.27 -13.58 -14.90
CA ALA A 566 23.78 -14.13 -16.18
C ALA A 566 23.69 -15.65 -16.16
N GLY A 567 22.91 -16.23 -17.07
CA GLY A 567 22.75 -17.68 -17.23
C GLY A 567 22.02 -18.34 -16.07
N LEU A 568 21.19 -17.60 -15.34
CA LEU A 568 20.53 -18.08 -14.14
C LEU A 568 19.23 -18.86 -14.46
N MET A 569 19.15 -20.08 -13.95
CA MET A 569 17.87 -20.79 -13.83
C MET A 569 17.03 -20.17 -12.70
N PRO A 570 15.69 -20.35 -12.67
CA PRO A 570 14.83 -19.75 -11.64
C PRO A 570 15.28 -20.01 -10.20
N GLU A 571 15.71 -21.22 -9.87
CA GLU A 571 16.24 -21.57 -8.54
C GLU A 571 17.55 -20.85 -8.22
N GLN A 572 18.38 -20.59 -9.21
CA GLN A 572 19.65 -19.87 -9.05
C GLN A 572 19.42 -18.37 -8.81
N LYS A 573 18.35 -17.78 -9.35
CA LYS A 573 17.95 -16.40 -9.04
C LYS A 573 17.66 -16.22 -7.54
N LEU A 574 16.99 -17.20 -6.91
CA LEU A 574 16.76 -17.21 -5.47
C LEU A 574 18.08 -17.20 -4.68
N ASN A 575 19.04 -18.03 -5.07
CA ASN A 575 20.35 -18.06 -4.40
C ASN A 575 21.13 -16.77 -4.62
N ALA A 576 21.09 -16.18 -5.81
CA ALA A 576 21.69 -14.88 -6.10
C ALA A 576 21.13 -13.78 -5.15
N ILE A 577 19.81 -13.75 -4.92
CA ILE A 577 19.20 -12.82 -3.96
C ILE A 577 19.72 -13.03 -2.54
N LYS A 578 19.88 -14.28 -2.08
CA LYS A 578 20.46 -14.57 -0.76
C LYS A 578 21.88 -14.03 -0.62
N VAL A 579 22.72 -14.27 -1.62
CA VAL A 579 24.10 -13.75 -1.67
C VAL A 579 24.12 -12.21 -1.67
N LEU A 580 23.25 -11.58 -2.44
CA LEU A 580 23.11 -10.12 -2.45
C LEU A 580 22.68 -9.57 -1.09
N LYS A 581 21.77 -10.26 -0.38
CA LYS A 581 21.37 -9.87 1.00
C LYS A 581 22.53 -9.97 1.99
N GLU A 582 23.34 -11.00 1.90
CA GLU A 582 24.55 -11.13 2.74
C GLU A 582 25.56 -10.02 2.44
N LYS A 583 25.72 -9.65 1.16
CA LYS A 583 26.67 -8.64 0.71
C LYS A 583 26.24 -7.20 0.99
N TYR A 584 24.95 -6.88 0.80
CA TYR A 584 24.45 -5.51 0.81
C TYR A 584 23.41 -5.22 1.92
N GLY A 585 22.99 -6.23 2.68
CA GLY A 585 21.95 -6.11 3.71
C GLY A 585 20.55 -6.12 3.10
N ALA A 586 19.85 -4.95 3.12
CA ALA A 586 18.50 -4.86 2.58
C ALA A 586 18.52 -4.77 1.04
N VAL A 587 17.92 -5.75 0.38
CA VAL A 587 17.85 -5.88 -1.09
C VAL A 587 16.39 -6.00 -1.54
N ALA A 588 15.98 -5.18 -2.51
CA ALA A 588 14.73 -5.40 -3.22
C ALA A 588 14.96 -6.25 -4.47
N MET A 589 13.95 -7.05 -4.84
CA MET A 589 13.85 -7.71 -6.14
C MET A 589 12.69 -7.12 -6.91
N VAL A 590 12.91 -6.74 -8.17
CA VAL A 590 11.88 -6.26 -9.09
C VAL A 590 11.73 -7.28 -10.21
N GLY A 591 10.52 -7.80 -10.41
CA GLY A 591 10.23 -8.84 -11.41
C GLY A 591 8.77 -8.82 -11.87
N ASP A 592 8.39 -9.73 -12.76
CA ASP A 592 7.02 -9.85 -13.29
C ASP A 592 6.05 -10.61 -12.36
N GLY A 593 6.57 -11.27 -11.33
CA GLY A 593 5.78 -12.02 -10.34
C GLY A 593 5.39 -13.44 -10.77
N VAL A 594 5.62 -13.85 -12.00
CA VAL A 594 5.27 -15.19 -12.51
C VAL A 594 6.45 -16.15 -12.39
N ASN A 595 7.56 -15.82 -13.03
CA ASN A 595 8.77 -16.66 -13.05
C ASN A 595 9.69 -16.38 -11.87
N ASP A 596 9.59 -15.20 -11.27
CA ASP A 596 10.49 -14.71 -10.24
C ASP A 596 9.91 -14.77 -8.83
N ALA A 597 8.72 -15.38 -8.65
CA ALA A 597 8.04 -15.47 -7.36
C ALA A 597 8.96 -15.97 -6.22
N PRO A 598 9.79 -17.02 -6.40
CA PRO A 598 10.72 -17.44 -5.35
C PRO A 598 11.80 -16.41 -5.01
N ALA A 599 12.29 -15.66 -6.01
CA ALA A 599 13.30 -14.62 -5.81
C ALA A 599 12.70 -13.37 -5.15
N LEU A 600 11.46 -12.98 -5.53
CA LEU A 600 10.69 -11.93 -4.88
C LEU A 600 10.48 -12.23 -3.39
N ALA A 601 10.00 -13.44 -3.07
CA ALA A 601 9.78 -13.87 -1.68
C ALA A 601 11.07 -13.97 -0.84
N ALA A 602 12.21 -14.28 -1.47
CA ALA A 602 13.50 -14.37 -0.76
C ALA A 602 14.16 -13.02 -0.52
N SER A 603 13.76 -11.98 -1.24
CA SER A 603 14.30 -10.63 -1.10
C SER A 603 13.92 -9.99 0.25
N THR A 604 14.43 -8.80 0.56
CA THR A 604 13.93 -8.03 1.71
C THR A 604 12.57 -7.42 1.38
N VAL A 605 12.41 -6.99 0.12
CA VAL A 605 11.13 -6.52 -0.42
C VAL A 605 11.00 -7.01 -1.86
N GLY A 606 9.98 -7.81 -2.13
CA GLY A 606 9.58 -8.21 -3.47
C GLY A 606 8.70 -7.13 -4.11
N ILE A 607 9.08 -6.64 -5.28
CA ILE A 607 8.35 -5.61 -6.02
C ILE A 607 7.92 -6.21 -7.36
N ALA A 608 6.63 -6.38 -7.56
CA ALA A 608 6.10 -6.90 -8.81
C ALA A 608 5.73 -5.77 -9.79
N MET A 609 6.05 -6.00 -11.05
CA MET A 609 5.46 -5.29 -12.16
C MET A 609 4.04 -5.85 -12.34
N GLY A 610 3.03 -5.04 -12.00
CA GLY A 610 1.64 -5.46 -12.04
C GLY A 610 0.94 -4.80 -13.21
N GLY A 611 0.94 -5.43 -14.41
CA GLY A 611 -0.04 -5.09 -15.43
C GLY A 611 -1.43 -5.13 -14.78
N ALA A 612 -2.32 -4.23 -15.14
CA ALA A 612 -3.63 -4.18 -14.52
C ALA A 612 -4.31 -5.57 -14.63
N GLY A 613 -4.30 -6.35 -13.54
CA GLY A 613 -5.02 -7.61 -13.45
C GLY A 613 -4.22 -8.92 -13.36
N THR A 614 -2.90 -8.93 -13.30
CA THR A 614 -2.19 -10.19 -13.02
C THR A 614 -2.28 -10.55 -11.55
N ASP A 615 -3.20 -11.45 -11.22
CA ASP A 615 -3.47 -11.90 -9.86
C ASP A 615 -2.21 -12.46 -9.17
N ALA A 616 -1.38 -13.19 -9.91
CA ALA A 616 -0.14 -13.79 -9.38
C ALA A 616 0.87 -12.75 -8.87
N ALA A 617 1.05 -11.63 -9.57
CA ALA A 617 1.94 -10.56 -9.14
C ALA A 617 1.41 -9.86 -7.87
N LEU A 618 0.09 -9.64 -7.83
CA LEU A 618 -0.57 -9.02 -6.67
C LEU A 618 -0.53 -9.94 -5.43
N GLU A 619 -0.53 -11.25 -5.59
CA GLU A 619 -0.49 -12.18 -4.45
C GLU A 619 0.92 -12.39 -3.88
N THR A 620 1.93 -12.44 -4.73
CA THR A 620 3.28 -12.90 -4.35
C THR A 620 4.18 -11.78 -3.84
N ALA A 621 4.05 -10.55 -4.38
CA ALA A 621 4.96 -9.46 -4.04
C ALA A 621 4.49 -8.64 -2.84
N ASP A 622 5.43 -8.03 -2.12
CA ASP A 622 5.19 -7.11 -1.01
C ASP A 622 4.74 -5.72 -1.50
N VAL A 623 5.12 -5.39 -2.73
CA VAL A 623 4.79 -4.14 -3.41
C VAL A 623 4.43 -4.42 -4.86
N ALA A 624 3.37 -3.80 -5.36
CA ALA A 624 3.01 -3.88 -6.78
C ALA A 624 3.01 -2.49 -7.42
N LEU A 625 3.69 -2.38 -8.57
CA LEU A 625 3.70 -1.18 -9.42
C LEU A 625 2.62 -1.36 -10.48
N MET A 626 1.51 -0.65 -10.33
CA MET A 626 0.39 -0.75 -11.26
C MET A 626 0.75 -0.20 -12.65
N ALA A 627 0.15 -0.78 -13.69
CA ALA A 627 0.38 -0.45 -15.11
C ALA A 627 1.81 -0.70 -15.62
N ASP A 628 2.58 -1.59 -14.98
CA ASP A 628 3.98 -1.88 -15.35
C ASP A 628 4.87 -0.63 -15.41
N ASP A 629 4.51 0.41 -14.65
CA ASP A 629 5.24 1.69 -14.64
C ASP A 629 6.41 1.66 -13.66
N LEU A 630 7.58 1.32 -14.20
CA LEU A 630 8.84 1.30 -13.44
C LEU A 630 9.25 2.69 -12.91
N GLU A 631 8.75 3.80 -13.50
CA GLU A 631 9.04 5.17 -13.04
C GLU A 631 8.51 5.45 -11.64
N LYS A 632 7.56 4.65 -11.16
CA LYS A 632 7.03 4.75 -9.79
C LYS A 632 8.01 4.25 -8.73
N LEU A 633 8.99 3.43 -9.09
CA LEU A 633 9.95 2.85 -8.14
C LEU A 633 10.83 3.92 -7.44
N PRO A 634 11.46 4.88 -8.13
CA PRO A 634 12.20 5.96 -7.47
C PRO A 634 11.32 6.81 -6.54
N TYR A 635 10.08 7.08 -6.93
CA TYR A 635 9.09 7.77 -6.08
C TYR A 635 8.81 6.98 -4.80
N THR A 636 8.55 5.67 -4.92
CA THR A 636 8.25 4.79 -3.78
C THR A 636 9.38 4.79 -2.76
N ILE A 637 10.63 4.73 -3.22
CA ILE A 637 11.81 4.78 -2.35
C ILE A 637 11.94 6.15 -1.65
N ARG A 638 11.74 7.25 -2.38
CA ARG A 638 11.77 8.60 -1.78
C ARG A 638 10.67 8.77 -0.72
N LEU A 639 9.45 8.32 -1.02
CA LEU A 639 8.31 8.35 -0.10
C LEU A 639 8.61 7.55 1.17
N SER A 640 9.09 6.32 1.04
CA SER A 640 9.40 5.43 2.16
C SER A 640 10.52 5.98 3.04
N ARG A 641 11.60 6.51 2.43
CA ARG A 641 12.68 7.19 3.17
C ARG A 641 12.20 8.42 3.92
N LYS A 642 11.32 9.21 3.29
CA LYS A 642 10.74 10.38 3.95
C LYS A 642 9.80 10.00 5.08
N ALA A 643 9.04 8.91 4.92
CA ALA A 643 8.20 8.37 5.99
C ALA A 643 9.03 7.94 7.20
N LEU A 644 10.12 7.16 6.99
CA LEU A 644 11.05 6.79 8.05
C LEU A 644 11.69 8.02 8.75
N HIS A 645 12.06 9.03 7.98
CA HIS A 645 12.63 10.26 8.53
C HIS A 645 11.61 11.00 9.41
N ILE A 646 10.39 11.17 8.94
CA ILE A 646 9.30 11.81 9.70
C ILE A 646 8.96 11.01 10.97
N ILE A 647 8.91 9.67 10.89
CA ILE A 647 8.70 8.82 12.08
C ILE A 647 9.80 9.07 13.13
N LYS A 648 11.07 9.11 12.70
CA LYS A 648 12.20 9.40 13.61
C LYS A 648 12.14 10.80 14.18
N GLU A 649 11.87 11.81 13.35
CA GLU A 649 11.66 13.19 13.80
C GLU A 649 10.58 13.25 14.88
N ASN A 650 9.43 12.65 14.65
CA ASN A 650 8.30 12.64 15.57
C ASN A 650 8.64 11.97 16.90
N ILE A 651 9.30 10.80 16.85
CA ILE A 651 9.73 10.08 18.06
C ILE A 651 10.71 10.93 18.88
N MET A 652 11.73 11.51 18.24
CA MET A 652 12.73 12.34 18.93
C MET A 652 12.10 13.58 19.51
N PHE A 653 11.20 14.24 18.77
CA PHE A 653 10.49 15.44 19.24
C PHE A 653 9.59 15.12 20.44
N ALA A 654 8.76 14.06 20.35
CA ALA A 654 7.86 13.67 21.43
C ALA A 654 8.62 13.29 22.71
N LEU A 655 9.71 12.51 22.61
CA LEU A 655 10.53 12.13 23.75
C LEU A 655 11.31 13.32 24.31
N GLY A 656 11.89 14.18 23.47
CA GLY A 656 12.63 15.36 23.88
C GLY A 656 11.77 16.33 24.67
N LEU A 657 10.56 16.62 24.20
CA LEU A 657 9.62 17.50 24.90
C LEU A 657 9.21 16.92 26.26
N LYS A 658 9.01 15.60 26.37
CA LYS A 658 8.71 14.95 27.66
C LYS A 658 9.87 15.02 28.64
N ILE A 659 11.10 14.83 28.19
CA ILE A 659 12.28 14.95 29.03
C ILE A 659 12.38 16.39 29.57
N ILE A 660 12.19 17.39 28.71
CA ILE A 660 12.18 18.80 29.12
C ILE A 660 11.09 19.04 30.18
N ALA A 661 9.86 18.58 29.94
CA ALA A 661 8.75 18.75 30.86
C ALA A 661 8.99 18.06 32.21
N LEU A 662 9.58 16.85 32.21
CA LEU A 662 9.95 16.16 33.45
C LEU A 662 11.08 16.88 34.20
N LEU A 663 12.02 17.53 33.53
CA LEU A 663 13.06 18.34 34.18
C LEU A 663 12.51 19.59 34.87
N LEU A 664 11.37 20.13 34.41
CA LEU A 664 10.70 21.27 35.07
C LEU A 664 10.08 20.91 36.42
N ILE A 665 10.01 19.64 36.80
CA ILE A 665 9.58 19.19 38.14
C ILE A 665 10.60 19.59 39.18
N ILE A 666 11.91 19.52 38.87
CA ILE A 666 12.99 19.78 39.82
C ILE A 666 12.88 21.17 40.47
N PRO A 667 12.71 22.27 39.70
CA PRO A 667 12.48 23.59 40.24
C PRO A 667 11.02 23.83 40.68
N GLY A 668 10.10 22.88 40.56
CA GLY A 668 8.68 23.05 40.87
C GLY A 668 7.89 23.87 39.82
N TRP A 669 8.39 24.03 38.63
CA TRP A 669 7.78 24.86 37.57
C TRP A 669 6.78 24.11 36.69
N LEU A 670 6.67 22.81 36.86
CA LEU A 670 5.71 22.01 36.08
C LEU A 670 4.30 22.25 36.62
N THR A 671 3.45 22.88 35.82
CA THR A 671 2.02 23.00 36.11
C THR A 671 1.22 22.02 35.26
N LEU A 672 -0.01 21.67 35.70
CA LEU A 672 -0.94 20.85 34.91
C LEU A 672 -1.23 21.49 33.53
N TRP A 673 -1.26 22.81 33.44
CA TRP A 673 -1.37 23.55 32.19
C TRP A 673 -0.19 23.30 31.26
N ILE A 674 1.04 23.47 31.76
CA ILE A 674 2.25 23.21 30.97
C ILE A 674 2.28 21.75 30.54
N ALA A 675 1.92 20.83 31.43
CA ALA A 675 1.88 19.41 31.17
C ALA A 675 0.96 19.06 29.99
N ILE A 676 -0.29 19.52 30.03
CA ILE A 676 -1.27 19.18 28.99
C ILE A 676 -1.00 19.93 27.69
N PHE A 677 -0.60 21.19 27.71
CA PHE A 677 -0.22 21.94 26.51
C PHE A 677 0.99 21.33 25.82
N ALA A 678 1.98 20.83 26.56
CA ALA A 678 3.13 20.16 26.02
C ALA A 678 2.71 18.84 25.31
N ASP A 679 1.86 18.03 25.96
CA ASP A 679 1.43 16.74 25.38
C ASP A 679 0.52 16.92 24.17
N MET A 680 -0.47 17.81 24.24
CA MET A 680 -1.38 18.11 23.14
C MET A 680 -0.67 18.82 21.99
N GLY A 681 0.17 19.80 22.30
CA GLY A 681 0.97 20.50 21.30
C GLY A 681 1.89 19.54 20.55
N ALA A 682 2.52 18.62 21.28
CA ALA A 682 3.32 17.57 20.67
C ALA A 682 2.47 16.68 19.74
N THR A 683 1.31 16.22 20.20
CA THR A 683 0.41 15.38 19.41
C THR A 683 -0.02 16.08 18.12
N LEU A 684 -0.43 17.33 18.19
CA LEU A 684 -0.81 18.12 17.01
C LEU A 684 0.36 18.28 16.04
N LEU A 685 1.55 18.61 16.53
CA LEU A 685 2.73 18.84 15.70
C LEU A 685 3.20 17.56 15.00
N VAL A 686 3.24 16.41 15.69
CA VAL A 686 3.65 15.15 15.08
C VAL A 686 2.64 14.67 14.04
N VAL A 687 1.36 14.91 14.25
CA VAL A 687 0.31 14.62 13.28
C VAL A 687 0.46 15.49 12.03
N LEU A 688 0.59 16.82 12.21
CA LEU A 688 0.80 17.75 11.09
C LEU A 688 2.08 17.43 10.31
N ASN A 689 3.17 17.04 11.02
CA ASN A 689 4.40 16.60 10.38
C ASN A 689 4.17 15.32 9.55
N SER A 690 3.39 14.35 10.04
CA SER A 690 3.04 13.12 9.33
C SER A 690 2.19 13.40 8.09
N LEU A 691 1.27 14.34 8.13
CA LEU A 691 0.44 14.73 6.98
C LEU A 691 1.23 15.38 5.83
N ARG A 692 2.49 15.80 6.05
CA ARG A 692 3.38 16.28 4.98
C ARG A 692 3.64 15.19 3.92
N LEU A 693 3.50 13.91 4.29
CA LEU A 693 3.62 12.79 3.36
C LEU A 693 2.57 12.81 2.23
N LEU A 694 1.42 13.47 2.43
CA LEU A 694 0.41 13.65 1.37
C LEU A 694 0.88 14.55 0.21
N LYS A 695 1.88 15.42 0.44
CA LYS A 695 2.37 16.38 -0.56
C LYS A 695 3.53 15.87 -1.40
N ILE A 696 3.99 14.64 -1.16
CA ILE A 696 5.07 14.04 -1.94
C ILE A 696 4.45 13.51 -3.23
N ASN A 697 4.81 14.14 -4.35
CA ASN A 697 4.37 13.78 -5.69
C ASN A 697 5.49 13.03 -6.44
N LYS A 698 5.12 12.42 -7.58
CA LYS A 698 5.99 11.68 -8.51
C LYS A 698 7.23 12.52 -8.93
#